data_861d4d972bddd1e848adcf8f6be34fa6
#
_entry.id   861d4d972bddd1e848adcf8f6be34fa6
#
_cell.length_a   1.000
_cell.length_b   1.000
_cell.length_c   1.000
_cell.angle_alpha   90.00
_cell.angle_beta   90.00
_cell.angle_gamma   90.00
#
_symmetry.space_group_name_H-M   'P 1'
#
loop_
_entity.id
_entity.type
_entity.pdbx_description
1 polymer ?
#
loop_
_entity_poly.entity_id
_entity_poly.type
_entity_poly.pdbx_seq_one_letter_code
_entity_poly.pdbx_strand_id
1 'polypeptide(L)'
;MQNSTLYLQRLRQLLQMEYDSEKEDFRVQSEKMGIKRKIHRGICWYPVEAGRSYYNSLNQFVVEVVKKDHEEDEEDIEHLFEYGKPVQFFQTRAPYGEDTLAGGFPTGDAPKKDGFSYFSFSSTVSYVDGDRMVVTLPSSQALIDLQNATNLGLQLYFDETSYKTMFHALDDAINAKNNRLADLKDIFAGQLKPEKRTFTPIAFPWLNKTQEQAVNEVLWAKDVEVVHGPPGTGKTTTLVEAIYETLHRETQVLVCAQSNMAVDWISEKLVDHGVPVLRIGNPSRVNDKMLSFTYERKFESHPDYPELWSIRKTIRQIKENRKRGDNVHQKIARLRDRASEIEMAINAQLFDEARVVACTLVGSANKLLVRHKFSTLFIDEAAQALEPACWIAIRRASRVILAGDHQQLPPTIKCYEAMKQGLGKTLMERIVENQPDAVTLLKVQYRMNDDIMKFSSDWFYQGEVESDESVKHRSVLDLEHSIQWIDGKELTHPSPSLQGGGEISANEQTNEQGNCSLPIGRAGSGSSEFDFTEQFIGENHGRINKAEAELVLSTLKNYIDKIGKERFLAERLDVGIISPYKVQTQYLRQQIRKREEFRPFRQVISVNTVDGFQGQERDIILISLVRSNDNGQIGFLSDLRRMNVAMTRARMKLIIFGDKATLQHHAFYRKLIQYVERLKGE
;
A
#
# COMPACT_ATOMS: atom_id res chain seq x y z
N MET A 1 -21.22 10.68 -25.22
CA MET A 1 -21.07 9.34 -24.62
C MET A 1 -19.88 8.65 -25.27
N GLN A 2 -18.91 8.23 -24.50
CA GLN A 2 -17.72 7.55 -25.01
C GLN A 2 -18.08 6.08 -25.24
N ASN A 3 -17.74 5.51 -26.39
CA ASN A 3 -17.99 4.09 -26.67
C ASN A 3 -17.20 3.23 -25.69
N SER A 4 -17.88 2.38 -24.91
CA SER A 4 -17.29 1.54 -23.86
C SER A 4 -16.14 0.66 -24.36
N THR A 5 -16.30 0.10 -25.56
CA THR A 5 -15.26 -0.75 -26.20
C THR A 5 -14.04 0.07 -26.61
N LEU A 6 -14.23 1.25 -27.21
CA LEU A 6 -13.11 2.15 -27.57
C LEU A 6 -12.36 2.62 -26.33
N TYR A 7 -13.07 2.91 -25.24
CA TYR A 7 -12.45 3.28 -23.97
C TYR A 7 -11.54 2.15 -23.45
N LEU A 8 -12.04 0.92 -23.39
CA LEU A 8 -11.25 -0.22 -22.93
C LEU A 8 -10.06 -0.55 -23.83
N GLN A 9 -10.21 -0.37 -25.15
CA GLN A 9 -9.08 -0.49 -26.09
C GLN A 9 -8.01 0.55 -25.81
N ARG A 10 -8.40 1.80 -25.54
CA ARG A 10 -7.45 2.83 -25.15
C ARG A 10 -6.80 2.52 -23.79
N LEU A 11 -7.57 2.10 -22.80
CA LEU A 11 -7.06 1.67 -21.51
C LEU A 11 -6.02 0.55 -21.65
N ARG A 12 -6.28 -0.41 -22.54
CA ARG A 12 -5.33 -1.48 -22.87
C ARG A 12 -4.03 -0.96 -23.46
N GLN A 13 -4.11 0.06 -24.34
CA GLN A 13 -2.92 0.72 -24.89
C GLN A 13 -2.12 1.45 -23.80
N LEU A 14 -2.78 2.16 -22.90
CA LEU A 14 -2.12 2.83 -21.77
C LEU A 14 -1.46 1.83 -20.82
N LEU A 15 -2.12 0.70 -20.56
CA LEU A 15 -1.52 -0.39 -19.78
C LEU A 15 -0.29 -0.98 -20.48
N GLN A 16 -0.29 -1.04 -21.82
CA GLN A 16 0.90 -1.47 -22.60
C GLN A 16 2.07 -0.50 -22.41
N MET A 17 1.79 0.81 -22.43
CA MET A 17 2.82 1.83 -22.19
C MET A 17 3.43 1.69 -20.78
N GLU A 18 2.61 1.46 -19.77
CA GLU A 18 3.08 1.22 -18.40
C GLU A 18 3.94 -0.04 -18.30
N TYR A 19 3.47 -1.14 -18.90
CA TYR A 19 4.20 -2.40 -18.95
C TYR A 19 5.56 -2.24 -19.62
N ASP A 20 5.61 -1.59 -20.78
CA ASP A 20 6.86 -1.42 -21.56
C ASP A 20 7.83 -0.51 -20.79
N SER A 21 7.33 0.56 -20.14
CA SER A 21 8.13 1.45 -19.30
C SER A 21 8.71 0.73 -18.08
N GLU A 22 7.89 -0.02 -17.35
CA GLU A 22 8.37 -0.78 -16.18
C GLU A 22 9.38 -1.87 -16.57
N LYS A 23 9.13 -2.55 -17.69
CA LYS A 23 10.03 -3.59 -18.20
C LYS A 23 11.38 -3.01 -18.60
N GLU A 24 11.39 -1.85 -19.27
CA GLU A 24 12.62 -1.17 -19.66
C GLU A 24 13.36 -0.61 -18.44
N ASP A 25 12.67 0.01 -17.49
CA ASP A 25 13.28 0.46 -16.24
C ASP A 25 13.92 -0.70 -15.47
N PHE A 26 13.23 -1.83 -15.40
CA PHE A 26 13.77 -3.03 -14.79
C PHE A 26 15.00 -3.54 -15.54
N ARG A 27 14.96 -3.57 -16.89
CA ARG A 27 16.09 -3.97 -17.72
C ARG A 27 17.31 -3.07 -17.49
N VAL A 28 17.11 -1.75 -17.54
CA VAL A 28 18.17 -0.77 -17.29
C VAL A 28 18.77 -0.91 -15.89
N GLN A 29 17.91 -1.09 -14.88
CA GLN A 29 18.38 -1.32 -13.51
C GLN A 29 19.13 -2.64 -13.35
N SER A 30 18.67 -3.70 -14.02
CA SER A 30 19.29 -5.03 -13.94
C SER A 30 20.64 -5.08 -14.70
N GLU A 31 20.76 -4.41 -15.84
CA GLU A 31 21.96 -4.43 -16.69
C GLU A 31 23.03 -3.43 -16.27
N LYS A 32 22.63 -2.22 -15.83
CA LYS A 32 23.56 -1.11 -15.50
C LYS A 32 23.94 -1.02 -14.03
N MET A 33 23.20 -1.71 -13.14
CA MET A 33 23.43 -1.61 -11.71
C MET A 33 24.34 -2.74 -11.22
N GLY A 34 25.52 -2.41 -10.68
CA GLY A 34 26.40 -3.37 -10.03
C GLY A 34 25.78 -4.05 -8.82
N ILE A 35 26.26 -5.26 -8.45
CA ILE A 35 25.73 -6.09 -7.34
C ILE A 35 25.63 -5.29 -6.04
N LYS A 36 26.66 -4.55 -5.64
CA LYS A 36 26.68 -3.77 -4.40
C LYS A 36 25.49 -2.80 -4.31
N ARG A 37 25.19 -2.08 -5.40
CA ARG A 37 24.04 -1.18 -5.46
C ARG A 37 22.71 -1.94 -5.39
N LYS A 38 22.61 -3.13 -6.00
CA LYS A 38 21.42 -3.98 -5.94
C LYS A 38 21.16 -4.48 -4.52
N ILE A 39 22.20 -4.92 -3.81
CA ILE A 39 22.14 -5.34 -2.41
C ILE A 39 21.69 -4.16 -1.54
N HIS A 40 22.34 -3.01 -1.68
CA HIS A 40 22.01 -1.79 -0.91
C HIS A 40 20.57 -1.27 -1.14
N ARG A 41 19.98 -1.59 -2.30
CA ARG A 41 18.57 -1.32 -2.60
C ARG A 41 17.62 -2.40 -2.12
N GLY A 42 18.12 -3.49 -1.53
CA GLY A 42 17.31 -4.61 -1.05
C GLY A 42 16.68 -5.48 -2.13
N ILE A 43 17.11 -5.36 -3.41
CA ILE A 43 16.55 -6.10 -4.56
C ILE A 43 17.37 -7.34 -4.95
N CYS A 44 18.48 -7.60 -4.27
CA CYS A 44 19.40 -8.69 -4.58
C CYS A 44 19.99 -9.27 -3.31
N TRP A 45 20.09 -10.60 -3.24
CA TRP A 45 20.90 -11.34 -2.29
C TRP A 45 22.09 -11.99 -3.01
N TYR A 46 23.29 -11.71 -2.53
CA TYR A 46 24.53 -12.27 -3.05
C TYR A 46 25.66 -12.15 -2.03
N PRO A 47 26.45 -13.23 -1.77
CA PRO A 47 26.24 -14.59 -2.26
C PRO A 47 25.13 -15.31 -1.49
N VAL A 48 24.51 -16.30 -2.14
CA VAL A 48 23.51 -17.15 -1.51
C VAL A 48 23.88 -18.64 -1.69
N GLU A 49 23.30 -19.49 -0.84
CA GLU A 49 23.42 -20.93 -0.94
C GLU A 49 22.06 -21.60 -1.08
N ALA A 50 21.94 -22.54 -2.02
CA ALA A 50 20.77 -23.38 -2.17
C ALA A 50 20.87 -24.57 -1.21
N GLY A 51 20.03 -24.54 -0.16
CA GLY A 51 20.01 -25.54 0.89
C GLY A 51 19.02 -26.67 0.64
N ARG A 52 18.22 -26.99 1.66
CA ARG A 52 17.26 -28.08 1.65
C ARG A 52 16.17 -27.87 0.61
N SER A 53 15.81 -28.92 -0.13
CA SER A 53 14.69 -28.95 -1.05
C SER A 53 13.62 -29.94 -0.61
N TYR A 54 12.35 -29.58 -0.86
CA TYR A 54 11.20 -30.43 -0.50
C TYR A 54 9.96 -30.06 -1.33
N TYR A 55 8.91 -30.83 -1.18
CA TYR A 55 7.59 -30.45 -1.72
C TYR A 55 6.73 -29.84 -0.63
N ASN A 56 6.20 -28.66 -0.89
CA ASN A 56 5.25 -28.02 0.02
C ASN A 56 3.88 -28.72 -0.02
N SER A 57 2.94 -28.26 0.82
CA SER A 57 1.57 -28.81 0.93
C SER A 57 0.78 -28.75 -0.39
N LEU A 58 1.05 -27.75 -1.22
CA LEU A 58 0.45 -27.61 -2.55
C LEU A 58 1.16 -28.46 -3.63
N ASN A 59 2.08 -29.37 -3.20
CA ASN A 59 2.86 -30.22 -4.10
C ASN A 59 3.76 -29.44 -5.08
N GLN A 60 4.18 -28.23 -4.69
CA GLN A 60 5.17 -27.45 -5.41
C GLN A 60 6.58 -27.81 -4.91
N PHE A 61 7.51 -27.93 -5.82
CA PHE A 61 8.89 -28.19 -5.49
C PHE A 61 9.57 -26.88 -5.09
N VAL A 62 10.14 -26.84 -3.89
CA VAL A 62 10.73 -25.64 -3.30
C VAL A 62 12.17 -25.92 -2.82
N VAL A 63 12.98 -24.87 -2.77
CA VAL A 63 14.34 -24.87 -2.23
C VAL A 63 14.48 -23.76 -1.20
N GLU A 64 15.18 -24.06 -0.11
CA GLU A 64 15.62 -23.06 0.84
C GLU A 64 16.87 -22.35 0.30
N VAL A 65 16.86 -21.05 0.35
CA VAL A 65 17.98 -20.18 -0.06
C VAL A 65 18.39 -19.38 1.18
N VAL A 66 19.66 -19.45 1.53
CA VAL A 66 20.20 -18.74 2.69
C VAL A 66 21.24 -17.75 2.22
N LYS A 67 21.23 -16.56 2.77
CA LYS A 67 22.26 -15.56 2.56
C LYS A 67 23.53 -16.03 3.27
N LYS A 68 24.66 -16.02 2.59
CA LYS A 68 25.96 -16.32 3.25
C LYS A 68 26.38 -15.08 4.03
N ASP A 69 26.77 -15.30 5.28
CA ASP A 69 27.24 -14.26 6.18
C ASP A 69 28.39 -13.48 5.55
N HIS A 70 28.28 -12.17 5.56
CA HIS A 70 29.37 -11.24 5.41
C HIS A 70 29.73 -10.63 6.76
N GLU A 71 31.02 -10.22 6.89
CA GLU A 71 31.63 -9.67 8.08
C GLU A 71 30.71 -8.71 8.88
N GLU A 72 30.85 -8.70 10.20
CA GLU A 72 30.01 -8.09 11.24
C GLU A 72 29.71 -6.58 11.11
N ASP A 73 30.13 -5.90 10.03
CA ASP A 73 30.00 -4.45 9.83
C ASP A 73 28.98 -4.01 8.74
N GLU A 74 28.24 -4.92 8.10
CA GLU A 74 27.20 -4.49 7.15
C GLU A 74 25.90 -4.16 7.89
N GLU A 75 25.48 -2.89 7.80
CA GLU A 75 24.16 -2.40 8.23
C GLU A 75 23.06 -3.38 7.77
N ASP A 76 22.12 -3.71 8.66
CA ASP A 76 20.89 -4.47 8.34
C ASP A 76 20.13 -3.79 7.19
N ILE A 77 20.41 -4.20 5.97
CA ILE A 77 19.76 -3.65 4.78
C ILE A 77 18.39 -4.30 4.64
N GLU A 78 17.34 -3.51 4.84
CA GLU A 78 15.96 -3.92 4.65
C GLU A 78 15.75 -4.40 3.20
N HIS A 79 15.49 -5.68 3.00
CA HIS A 79 15.27 -6.26 1.68
C HIS A 79 13.83 -6.07 1.20
N LEU A 80 13.64 -6.06 -0.14
CA LEU A 80 12.35 -5.90 -0.80
C LEU A 80 11.75 -7.24 -1.30
N PHE A 81 12.36 -8.37 -0.90
CA PHE A 81 11.81 -9.67 -1.22
C PHE A 81 10.58 -9.92 -0.37
N GLU A 82 9.52 -10.27 -1.07
CA GLU A 82 8.24 -10.60 -0.47
C GLU A 82 7.71 -11.87 -1.15
N TYR A 83 6.86 -12.59 -0.44
CA TYR A 83 6.18 -13.74 -1.03
C TYR A 83 5.45 -13.39 -2.35
N GLY A 84 5.45 -14.35 -3.26
CA GLY A 84 4.81 -14.21 -4.57
C GLY A 84 5.55 -13.27 -5.52
N LYS A 85 6.60 -12.59 -5.08
CA LYS A 85 7.45 -11.83 -5.99
C LYS A 85 8.23 -12.79 -6.87
N PRO A 86 8.27 -12.55 -8.18
CA PRO A 86 9.13 -13.29 -9.07
C PRO A 86 10.59 -12.95 -8.79
N VAL A 87 11.42 -13.97 -8.85
CA VAL A 87 12.87 -13.87 -8.63
C VAL A 87 13.61 -14.62 -9.72
N GLN A 88 14.82 -14.18 -10.00
CA GLN A 88 15.71 -14.83 -10.97
C GLN A 88 17.05 -15.09 -10.32
N PHE A 89 17.52 -16.34 -10.48
CA PHE A 89 18.85 -16.72 -10.07
C PHE A 89 19.89 -16.30 -11.11
N PHE A 90 21.09 -15.99 -10.64
CA PHE A 90 22.25 -15.71 -11.47
C PHE A 90 23.52 -16.28 -10.84
N GLN A 91 24.55 -16.47 -11.63
CA GLN A 91 25.90 -16.82 -11.16
C GLN A 91 26.93 -15.85 -11.70
N THR A 92 28.03 -15.67 -10.95
CA THR A 92 29.15 -14.82 -11.35
C THR A 92 30.40 -15.67 -11.61
N ARG A 93 31.24 -15.24 -12.55
CA ARG A 93 32.50 -15.95 -12.88
C ARG A 93 33.66 -15.64 -11.95
N ALA A 94 33.62 -14.57 -11.19
CA ALA A 94 34.66 -14.17 -10.24
C ALA A 94 34.12 -14.18 -8.80
N PRO A 95 34.94 -14.57 -7.78
CA PRO A 95 34.59 -14.37 -6.38
C PRO A 95 34.44 -12.87 -6.08
N TYR A 96 33.59 -12.59 -5.09
CA TYR A 96 33.42 -11.24 -4.55
C TYR A 96 34.73 -10.78 -3.92
N GLY A 97 35.40 -9.78 -4.52
CA GLY A 97 36.58 -9.18 -3.83
C GLY A 97 37.52 -8.33 -4.65
N GLU A 98 37.92 -8.69 -5.84
CA GLU A 98 39.12 -8.03 -6.38
C GLU A 98 38.96 -7.22 -7.68
N ASP A 99 38.01 -7.47 -8.58
CA ASP A 99 37.99 -6.81 -9.89
C ASP A 99 36.70 -6.09 -10.29
N THR A 100 35.66 -6.09 -9.48
CA THR A 100 34.40 -5.37 -9.78
C THR A 100 34.35 -3.96 -9.15
N LEU A 101 35.43 -3.52 -8.49
CA LEU A 101 35.52 -2.25 -7.78
C LEU A 101 36.10 -1.10 -8.61
N ALA A 102 36.67 -1.36 -9.75
CA ALA A 102 37.22 -0.33 -10.64
C ALA A 102 36.10 0.32 -11.46
N GLY A 103 35.36 1.21 -10.82
CA GLY A 103 34.51 2.20 -11.47
C GLY A 103 35.34 3.29 -12.14
N GLY A 104 36.22 2.91 -13.08
CA GLY A 104 36.82 3.81 -14.03
C GLY A 104 35.86 3.96 -15.20
N PHE A 105 35.52 5.20 -15.57
CA PHE A 105 34.78 5.49 -16.80
C PHE A 105 35.54 4.87 -17.98
N PRO A 106 34.93 3.97 -18.77
CA PRO A 106 35.59 3.49 -19.97
C PRO A 106 35.50 4.58 -21.03
N THR A 107 36.62 5.15 -21.33
CA THR A 107 36.85 5.85 -22.59
C THR A 107 36.97 4.78 -23.69
N GLY A 108 35.96 4.69 -24.57
CA GLY A 108 36.06 4.07 -25.89
C GLY A 108 35.86 2.55 -25.96
N ASP A 109 34.83 2.21 -26.73
CA ASP A 109 34.58 0.97 -27.47
C ASP A 109 34.31 -0.36 -26.76
N ALA A 110 33.09 -0.85 -27.04
CA ALA A 110 32.48 -2.15 -26.82
C ALA A 110 32.00 -2.45 -25.39
N PRO A 111 30.72 -2.87 -25.22
CA PRO A 111 30.21 -3.28 -23.91
C PRO A 111 30.89 -4.61 -23.53
N LYS A 112 31.76 -4.56 -22.51
CA LYS A 112 32.19 -5.77 -21.80
C LYS A 112 30.93 -6.38 -21.21
N LYS A 113 30.52 -7.56 -21.65
CA LYS A 113 29.49 -8.39 -21.03
C LYS A 113 29.87 -8.53 -19.55
N ASP A 114 29.09 -7.92 -18.68
CA ASP A 114 29.20 -8.13 -17.24
C ASP A 114 29.23 -9.64 -16.97
N GLY A 115 30.11 -10.10 -16.09
CA GLY A 115 30.37 -11.50 -15.84
C GLY A 115 29.21 -12.26 -15.16
N PHE A 116 27.96 -11.82 -15.37
CA PHE A 116 26.73 -12.43 -14.88
C PHE A 116 26.14 -13.38 -15.91
N SER A 117 25.76 -14.57 -15.46
CA SER A 117 24.98 -15.52 -16.23
C SER A 117 23.66 -15.78 -15.49
N TYR A 118 22.54 -15.38 -16.09
CA TYR A 118 21.21 -15.65 -15.56
C TYR A 118 20.76 -17.06 -15.95
N PHE A 119 20.07 -17.74 -15.01
CA PHE A 119 19.42 -19.00 -15.30
C PHE A 119 18.19 -18.76 -16.19
N SER A 120 17.90 -19.72 -17.08
CA SER A 120 16.81 -19.63 -18.05
C SER A 120 15.40 -19.75 -17.45
N PHE A 121 15.30 -20.05 -16.16
CA PHE A 121 14.05 -20.19 -15.45
C PHE A 121 13.84 -19.03 -14.47
N SER A 122 12.60 -18.64 -14.28
CA SER A 122 12.16 -17.75 -13.22
C SER A 122 11.56 -18.56 -12.08
N SER A 123 11.66 -18.03 -10.89
CA SER A 123 11.19 -18.64 -9.65
C SER A 123 10.31 -17.67 -8.90
N THR A 124 9.63 -18.12 -7.85
CA THR A 124 8.75 -17.27 -7.05
C THR A 124 9.08 -17.48 -5.58
N VAL A 125 9.16 -16.39 -4.83
CA VAL A 125 9.36 -16.44 -3.38
C VAL A 125 8.13 -17.08 -2.72
N SER A 126 8.34 -18.16 -1.99
CA SER A 126 7.29 -18.86 -1.22
C SER A 126 7.30 -18.51 0.27
N TYR A 127 8.43 -18.01 0.77
CA TYR A 127 8.59 -17.58 2.15
C TYR A 127 9.89 -16.79 2.29
N VAL A 128 9.93 -15.82 3.16
CA VAL A 128 11.15 -15.09 3.53
C VAL A 128 11.09 -14.69 4.99
N ASP A 129 12.18 -14.91 5.70
CA ASP A 129 12.34 -14.58 7.12
C ASP A 129 13.81 -14.31 7.41
N GLY A 130 14.15 -13.07 7.72
CA GLY A 130 15.54 -12.65 7.90
C GLY A 130 16.39 -12.99 6.68
N ASP A 131 17.47 -13.76 6.91
CA ASP A 131 18.44 -14.18 5.88
C ASP A 131 18.08 -15.51 5.18
N ARG A 132 16.88 -16.04 5.45
CA ARG A 132 16.37 -17.28 4.86
C ARG A 132 15.16 -17.02 3.96
N MET A 133 15.18 -17.63 2.79
CA MET A 133 14.10 -17.58 1.81
C MET A 133 13.76 -18.98 1.32
N VAL A 134 12.49 -19.25 1.06
CA VAL A 134 12.03 -20.45 0.35
C VAL A 134 11.52 -20.02 -1.02
N VAL A 135 12.02 -20.66 -2.07
CA VAL A 135 11.71 -20.30 -3.46
C VAL A 135 11.15 -21.52 -4.19
N THR A 136 10.08 -21.31 -4.95
CA THR A 136 9.49 -22.37 -5.80
C THR A 136 10.34 -22.57 -7.04
N LEU A 137 10.72 -23.81 -7.34
CA LEU A 137 11.45 -24.18 -8.54
C LEU A 137 10.53 -24.86 -9.58
N PRO A 138 10.78 -24.66 -10.87
CA PRO A 138 9.97 -25.27 -11.93
C PRO A 138 10.20 -26.78 -12.07
N SER A 139 11.37 -27.29 -11.69
CA SER A 139 11.75 -28.70 -11.80
C SER A 139 12.89 -29.07 -10.87
N SER A 140 13.11 -30.37 -10.67
CA SER A 140 14.28 -30.90 -9.96
C SER A 140 15.59 -30.64 -10.72
N GLN A 141 15.55 -30.50 -12.06
CA GLN A 141 16.71 -30.11 -12.84
C GLN A 141 17.20 -28.70 -12.48
N ALA A 142 16.28 -27.77 -12.27
CA ALA A 142 16.63 -26.43 -11.82
C ALA A 142 17.42 -26.45 -10.49
N LEU A 143 17.11 -27.37 -9.57
CA LEU A 143 17.88 -27.52 -8.33
C LEU A 143 19.32 -27.98 -8.61
N ILE A 144 19.49 -28.98 -9.49
CA ILE A 144 20.82 -29.47 -9.87
C ILE A 144 21.64 -28.34 -10.48
N ASP A 145 21.03 -27.55 -11.35
CA ASP A 145 21.68 -26.39 -11.99
C ASP A 145 22.12 -25.36 -10.94
N LEU A 146 21.31 -25.10 -9.90
CA LEU A 146 21.65 -24.19 -8.78
C LEU A 146 22.75 -24.75 -7.87
N GLN A 147 22.74 -26.07 -7.60
CA GLN A 147 23.75 -26.72 -6.76
C GLN A 147 25.13 -26.79 -7.42
N ASN A 148 25.15 -26.84 -8.75
CA ASN A 148 26.38 -26.83 -9.54
C ASN A 148 26.91 -25.40 -9.79
N ALA A 149 26.17 -24.38 -9.42
CA ALA A 149 26.55 -22.99 -9.65
C ALA A 149 27.64 -22.54 -8.68
N THR A 150 28.62 -21.82 -9.21
CA THR A 150 29.60 -21.10 -8.41
C THR A 150 29.14 -19.66 -8.21
N ASN A 151 29.31 -19.11 -6.99
CA ASN A 151 28.94 -17.73 -6.66
C ASN A 151 27.47 -17.40 -7.07
N LEU A 152 26.54 -18.17 -6.48
CA LEU A 152 25.10 -18.03 -6.71
C LEU A 152 24.56 -16.74 -6.12
N GLY A 153 23.71 -16.07 -6.85
CA GLY A 153 22.92 -14.90 -6.38
C GLY A 153 21.47 -15.00 -6.80
N LEU A 154 20.64 -14.21 -6.15
CA LEU A 154 19.21 -14.13 -6.39
C LEU A 154 18.79 -12.66 -6.43
N GLN A 155 18.02 -12.27 -7.43
CA GLN A 155 17.45 -10.91 -7.53
C GLN A 155 15.96 -10.93 -7.81
N LEU A 156 15.26 -9.85 -7.43
CA LEU A 156 13.88 -9.64 -7.86
C LEU A 156 13.81 -9.64 -9.38
N TYR A 157 12.73 -10.19 -9.92
CA TYR A 157 12.45 -10.23 -11.35
C TYR A 157 11.18 -9.44 -11.67
N PHE A 158 11.01 -9.08 -12.93
CA PHE A 158 9.84 -8.32 -13.37
C PHE A 158 8.57 -9.18 -13.33
N ASP A 159 7.49 -8.66 -12.73
CA ASP A 159 6.21 -9.37 -12.62
C ASP A 159 5.37 -9.24 -13.91
N GLU A 160 5.70 -10.03 -14.92
CA GLU A 160 4.89 -10.11 -16.14
C GLU A 160 3.52 -10.74 -15.93
N THR A 161 3.35 -11.57 -14.89
CA THR A 161 2.14 -12.38 -14.70
C THR A 161 0.94 -11.50 -14.38
N SER A 162 1.11 -10.51 -13.51
CA SER A 162 0.05 -9.55 -13.18
C SER A 162 -0.41 -8.77 -14.40
N TYR A 163 0.54 -8.29 -15.22
CA TYR A 163 0.22 -7.58 -16.47
C TYR A 163 -0.51 -8.47 -17.48
N LYS A 164 -0.01 -9.68 -17.73
CA LYS A 164 -0.67 -10.65 -18.62
C LYS A 164 -2.12 -10.91 -18.18
N THR A 165 -2.33 -11.03 -16.87
CA THR A 165 -3.67 -11.27 -16.32
C THR A 165 -4.59 -10.07 -16.53
N MET A 166 -4.09 -8.84 -16.36
CA MET A 166 -4.83 -7.61 -16.64
C MET A 166 -5.17 -7.47 -18.12
N PHE A 167 -4.21 -7.77 -19.04
CA PHE A 167 -4.48 -7.77 -20.48
C PHE A 167 -5.57 -8.75 -20.86
N HIS A 168 -5.50 -10.00 -20.38
CA HIS A 168 -6.55 -11.00 -20.63
C HIS A 168 -7.93 -10.54 -20.12
N ALA A 169 -7.98 -9.91 -18.94
CA ALA A 169 -9.24 -9.41 -18.39
C ALA A 169 -9.83 -8.27 -19.24
N LEU A 170 -8.99 -7.37 -19.73
CA LEU A 170 -9.42 -6.32 -20.65
C LEU A 170 -9.87 -6.89 -22.00
N ASP A 171 -9.15 -7.86 -22.55
CA ASP A 171 -9.52 -8.52 -23.81
C ASP A 171 -10.88 -9.24 -23.68
N ASP A 172 -11.13 -9.92 -22.54
CA ASP A 172 -12.45 -10.52 -22.26
C ASP A 172 -13.56 -9.44 -22.21
N ALA A 173 -13.31 -8.28 -21.57
CA ALA A 173 -14.28 -7.20 -21.48
C ALA A 173 -14.51 -6.47 -22.82
N ILE A 174 -13.46 -6.26 -23.62
CA ILE A 174 -13.52 -5.67 -24.96
C ILE A 174 -14.36 -6.55 -25.89
N ASN A 175 -14.16 -7.87 -25.83
CA ASN A 175 -14.83 -8.85 -26.70
C ASN A 175 -16.20 -9.27 -26.20
N ALA A 176 -16.58 -8.87 -24.98
CA ALA A 176 -17.89 -9.22 -24.41
C ALA A 176 -19.05 -8.64 -25.23
N LYS A 177 -19.99 -9.53 -25.61
CA LYS A 177 -21.21 -9.17 -26.39
C LYS A 177 -22.38 -10.02 -25.88
N ASN A 178 -23.51 -9.38 -25.71
CA ASN A 178 -24.79 -10.06 -25.34
C ASN A 178 -24.66 -10.93 -24.08
N ASN A 179 -23.92 -10.50 -23.10
CA ASN A 179 -23.72 -11.16 -21.83
C ASN A 179 -23.58 -10.15 -20.69
N ARG A 180 -23.63 -10.62 -19.46
CA ARG A 180 -23.59 -9.78 -18.26
C ARG A 180 -22.33 -8.88 -18.19
N LEU A 181 -21.19 -9.36 -18.67
CA LEU A 181 -19.96 -8.56 -18.71
C LEU A 181 -20.08 -7.37 -19.69
N ALA A 182 -20.80 -7.55 -20.81
CA ALA A 182 -21.10 -6.46 -21.74
C ALA A 182 -22.02 -5.42 -21.10
N ASP A 183 -23.07 -5.84 -20.38
CA ASP A 183 -23.96 -4.94 -19.68
C ASP A 183 -23.20 -4.09 -18.65
N LEU A 184 -22.38 -4.72 -17.80
CA LEU A 184 -21.56 -4.02 -16.79
C LEU A 184 -20.60 -3.02 -17.45
N LYS A 185 -19.95 -3.41 -18.55
CA LYS A 185 -19.08 -2.52 -19.33
C LYS A 185 -19.83 -1.24 -19.77
N ASP A 186 -21.03 -1.39 -20.31
CA ASP A 186 -21.83 -0.31 -20.83
C ASP A 186 -22.42 0.57 -19.71
N ILE A 187 -22.77 -0.04 -18.56
CA ILE A 187 -23.19 0.69 -17.36
C ILE A 187 -22.02 1.55 -16.83
N PHE A 188 -20.83 0.99 -16.67
CA PHE A 188 -19.67 1.73 -16.16
C PHE A 188 -19.24 2.87 -17.10
N ALA A 189 -19.49 2.73 -18.40
CA ALA A 189 -19.26 3.78 -19.39
C ALA A 189 -20.39 4.83 -19.49
N GLY A 190 -21.46 4.68 -18.71
CA GLY A 190 -22.61 5.59 -18.75
C GLY A 190 -23.53 5.40 -19.97
N GLN A 191 -23.38 4.31 -20.72
CA GLN A 191 -24.23 3.99 -21.88
C GLN A 191 -25.57 3.36 -21.47
N LEU A 192 -25.56 2.61 -20.38
CA LEU A 192 -26.74 2.06 -19.74
C LEU A 192 -26.86 2.60 -18.32
N LYS A 193 -28.08 2.76 -17.83
CA LYS A 193 -28.33 3.11 -16.43
C LYS A 193 -28.35 1.85 -15.57
N PRO A 194 -27.78 1.88 -14.36
CA PRO A 194 -27.89 0.79 -13.42
C PRO A 194 -29.34 0.64 -12.94
N GLU A 195 -29.77 -0.59 -12.76
CA GLU A 195 -31.10 -0.91 -12.22
C GLU A 195 -31.01 -1.09 -10.69
N LYS A 196 -32.11 -0.75 -10.00
CA LYS A 196 -32.31 -0.98 -8.57
C LYS A 196 -33.53 -1.84 -8.32
N ARG A 197 -33.47 -2.67 -7.27
CA ARG A 197 -34.61 -3.39 -6.74
C ARG A 197 -35.30 -2.49 -5.70
N THR A 198 -36.58 -2.71 -5.48
CA THR A 198 -37.33 -1.98 -4.46
C THR A 198 -37.75 -2.92 -3.34
N PHE A 199 -37.16 -2.73 -2.16
CA PHE A 199 -37.66 -3.39 -0.94
C PHE A 199 -37.84 -2.33 0.16
N THR A 200 -38.55 -2.70 1.22
CA THR A 200 -38.62 -1.90 2.43
C THR A 200 -37.22 -1.73 3.01
N PRO A 201 -36.77 -0.50 3.33
CA PRO A 201 -35.48 -0.27 3.97
C PRO A 201 -35.38 -1.06 5.27
N ILE A 202 -34.18 -1.59 5.52
CA ILE A 202 -33.83 -2.23 6.79
C ILE A 202 -33.26 -1.16 7.71
N ALA A 203 -33.70 -1.13 8.97
CA ALA A 203 -33.14 -0.25 9.98
C ALA A 203 -31.99 -0.95 10.74
N PHE A 204 -30.91 -0.22 10.93
CA PHE A 204 -29.72 -0.68 11.65
C PHE A 204 -29.42 0.29 12.82
N PRO A 205 -29.94 0.00 14.04
CA PRO A 205 -29.80 0.90 15.18
C PRO A 205 -28.35 1.24 15.58
N TRP A 206 -27.38 0.43 15.15
CA TRP A 206 -25.94 0.58 15.42
C TRP A 206 -25.19 1.36 14.32
N LEU A 207 -25.85 1.68 13.21
CA LEU A 207 -25.30 2.49 12.13
C LEU A 207 -25.85 3.92 12.17
N ASN A 208 -25.06 4.89 11.73
CA ASN A 208 -25.61 6.23 11.48
C ASN A 208 -26.47 6.23 10.21
N LYS A 209 -27.26 7.29 10.02
CA LYS A 209 -28.21 7.39 8.91
C LYS A 209 -27.58 7.21 7.52
N THR A 210 -26.37 7.72 7.30
CA THR A 210 -25.71 7.60 5.99
C THR A 210 -25.09 6.24 5.78
N GLN A 211 -24.62 5.58 6.83
CA GLN A 211 -24.21 4.18 6.78
C GLN A 211 -25.39 3.25 6.54
N GLU A 212 -26.50 3.44 7.25
CA GLU A 212 -27.76 2.69 7.05
C GLU A 212 -28.27 2.84 5.62
N GLN A 213 -28.27 4.08 5.10
CA GLN A 213 -28.63 4.35 3.69
C GLN A 213 -27.70 3.59 2.74
N ALA A 214 -26.37 3.65 2.95
CA ALA A 214 -25.41 2.97 2.08
C ALA A 214 -25.61 1.45 2.07
N VAL A 215 -25.89 0.81 3.21
CA VAL A 215 -26.22 -0.62 3.27
C VAL A 215 -27.48 -0.91 2.45
N ASN A 216 -28.55 -0.12 2.63
CA ASN A 216 -29.79 -0.29 1.87
C ASN A 216 -29.60 -0.12 0.37
N GLU A 217 -28.84 0.90 -0.06
CA GLU A 217 -28.52 1.13 -1.48
C GLU A 217 -27.74 -0.04 -2.08
N VAL A 218 -26.76 -0.60 -1.34
CA VAL A 218 -26.06 -1.83 -1.75
C VAL A 218 -27.04 -2.99 -1.93
N LEU A 219 -28.01 -3.17 -1.03
CA LEU A 219 -28.99 -4.24 -1.12
C LEU A 219 -29.97 -4.04 -2.30
N TRP A 220 -30.31 -2.79 -2.63
CA TRP A 220 -31.18 -2.45 -3.75
C TRP A 220 -30.46 -2.51 -5.10
N ALA A 221 -29.16 -2.25 -5.14
CA ALA A 221 -28.40 -2.29 -6.38
C ALA A 221 -28.50 -3.65 -7.07
N LYS A 222 -28.85 -3.65 -8.34
CA LYS A 222 -28.90 -4.85 -9.19
C LYS A 222 -27.61 -5.02 -9.98
N ASP A 223 -26.95 -3.93 -10.28
CA ASP A 223 -25.78 -3.86 -11.17
C ASP A 223 -24.53 -3.33 -10.46
N VAL A 224 -24.61 -2.11 -9.96
CA VAL A 224 -23.47 -1.42 -9.35
C VAL A 224 -23.93 -0.46 -8.26
N GLU A 225 -23.14 -0.37 -7.19
CA GLU A 225 -23.24 0.68 -6.18
C GLU A 225 -21.84 1.07 -5.71
N VAL A 226 -21.66 2.33 -5.38
CA VAL A 226 -20.40 2.89 -4.86
C VAL A 226 -20.64 3.43 -3.46
N VAL A 227 -20.02 2.81 -2.46
CA VAL A 227 -19.95 3.35 -1.10
C VAL A 227 -18.74 4.28 -1.02
N HIS A 228 -19.00 5.58 -1.19
CA HIS A 228 -17.96 6.61 -1.07
C HIS A 228 -17.75 6.94 0.41
N GLY A 229 -16.62 6.50 0.96
CA GLY A 229 -16.28 6.63 2.37
C GLY A 229 -15.06 7.50 2.62
N PRO A 230 -15.24 8.81 2.88
CA PRO A 230 -14.17 9.69 3.35
C PRO A 230 -13.43 9.14 4.58
N PRO A 231 -12.27 9.72 4.93
CA PRO A 231 -11.48 9.25 6.07
C PRO A 231 -12.28 9.24 7.37
N GLY A 232 -12.23 8.12 8.11
CA GLY A 232 -12.86 8.01 9.43
C GLY A 232 -14.37 7.79 9.43
N THR A 233 -15.03 7.67 8.27
CA THR A 233 -16.51 7.52 8.19
C THR A 233 -17.03 6.10 8.43
N GLY A 234 -16.15 5.15 8.79
CA GLY A 234 -16.58 3.77 9.05
C GLY A 234 -16.89 2.97 7.77
N LYS A 235 -16.25 3.29 6.64
CA LYS A 235 -16.40 2.59 5.35
C LYS A 235 -16.35 1.07 5.51
N THR A 236 -15.33 0.52 6.17
CA THR A 236 -15.18 -0.93 6.36
C THR A 236 -16.31 -1.52 7.19
N THR A 237 -16.75 -0.85 8.26
CA THR A 237 -17.89 -1.29 9.07
C THR A 237 -19.18 -1.35 8.22
N THR A 238 -19.43 -0.30 7.44
CA THR A 238 -20.58 -0.25 6.53
C THR A 238 -20.53 -1.37 5.49
N LEU A 239 -19.34 -1.62 4.92
CA LEU A 239 -19.15 -2.65 3.90
C LEU A 239 -19.31 -4.06 4.47
N VAL A 240 -18.81 -4.31 5.69
CA VAL A 240 -18.99 -5.60 6.39
C VAL A 240 -20.47 -5.86 6.64
N GLU A 241 -21.23 -4.86 7.10
CA GLU A 241 -22.68 -4.99 7.30
C GLU A 241 -23.39 -5.26 5.96
N ALA A 242 -23.04 -4.52 4.90
CA ALA A 242 -23.61 -4.73 3.58
C ALA A 242 -23.32 -6.15 3.03
N ILE A 243 -22.12 -6.70 3.28
CA ILE A 243 -21.76 -8.07 2.93
C ILE A 243 -22.60 -9.06 3.75
N TYR A 244 -22.66 -8.86 5.07
CA TYR A 244 -23.44 -9.71 5.98
C TYR A 244 -24.90 -9.79 5.56
N GLU A 245 -25.55 -8.66 5.31
CA GLU A 245 -26.94 -8.59 4.84
C GLU A 245 -27.14 -9.15 3.42
N THR A 246 -26.15 -8.99 2.53
CA THR A 246 -26.17 -9.63 1.21
C THR A 246 -26.19 -11.15 1.33
N LEU A 247 -25.46 -11.73 2.28
CA LEU A 247 -25.40 -13.18 2.52
C LEU A 247 -26.71 -13.78 3.05
N HIS A 248 -27.65 -12.97 3.53
CA HIS A 248 -29.01 -13.44 3.80
C HIS A 248 -29.83 -13.74 2.53
N ARG A 249 -29.37 -13.23 1.37
CA ARG A 249 -30.03 -13.38 0.06
C ARG A 249 -29.19 -14.16 -0.96
N GLU A 250 -27.91 -14.29 -0.73
CA GLU A 250 -26.95 -14.93 -1.62
C GLU A 250 -26.15 -15.99 -0.87
N THR A 251 -25.87 -17.11 -1.54
CA THR A 251 -25.14 -18.22 -0.91
C THR A 251 -23.67 -17.87 -0.68
N GLN A 252 -23.06 -17.14 -1.60
CA GLN A 252 -21.64 -16.83 -1.56
C GLN A 252 -21.32 -15.53 -2.31
N VAL A 253 -20.39 -14.74 -1.79
CA VAL A 253 -19.90 -13.51 -2.42
C VAL A 253 -18.38 -13.54 -2.58
N LEU A 254 -17.86 -12.76 -3.54
CA LEU A 254 -16.44 -12.51 -3.73
C LEU A 254 -16.07 -11.14 -3.14
N VAL A 255 -15.05 -11.10 -2.29
CA VAL A 255 -14.52 -9.87 -1.68
C VAL A 255 -13.08 -9.67 -2.13
N CYS A 256 -12.81 -8.54 -2.77
CA CYS A 256 -11.49 -8.20 -3.27
C CYS A 256 -11.00 -6.84 -2.76
N ALA A 257 -9.67 -6.68 -2.69
CA ALA A 257 -9.03 -5.39 -2.53
C ALA A 257 -7.69 -5.39 -3.29
N GLN A 258 -7.08 -4.20 -3.43
CA GLN A 258 -5.79 -4.08 -4.10
C GLN A 258 -4.67 -4.73 -3.29
N SER A 259 -4.62 -4.53 -1.98
CA SER A 259 -3.57 -5.02 -1.09
C SER A 259 -4.01 -6.22 -0.25
N ASN A 260 -3.06 -7.08 0.15
CA ASN A 260 -3.33 -8.17 1.10
C ASN A 260 -3.82 -7.64 2.44
N MET A 261 -3.23 -6.55 2.93
CA MET A 261 -3.61 -5.94 4.21
C MET A 261 -5.09 -5.51 4.23
N ALA A 262 -5.58 -4.91 3.14
CA ALA A 262 -6.99 -4.52 3.05
C ALA A 262 -7.92 -5.75 2.99
N VAL A 263 -7.54 -6.80 2.24
CA VAL A 263 -8.30 -8.06 2.21
C VAL A 263 -8.34 -8.72 3.58
N ASP A 264 -7.22 -8.76 4.30
CA ASP A 264 -7.14 -9.39 5.62
C ASP A 264 -7.97 -8.61 6.65
N TRP A 265 -7.90 -7.27 6.60
CA TRP A 265 -8.66 -6.41 7.50
C TRP A 265 -10.18 -6.61 7.37
N ILE A 266 -10.71 -6.59 6.12
CA ILE A 266 -12.14 -6.83 5.90
C ILE A 266 -12.53 -8.28 6.24
N SER A 267 -11.67 -9.25 5.94
CA SER A 267 -11.88 -10.65 6.26
C SER A 267 -11.92 -10.90 7.76
N GLU A 268 -11.03 -10.27 8.54
CA GLU A 268 -11.04 -10.35 10.00
C GLU A 268 -12.35 -9.82 10.58
N LYS A 269 -12.83 -8.68 10.08
CA LYS A 269 -14.12 -8.12 10.51
C LYS A 269 -15.31 -9.04 10.19
N LEU A 270 -15.29 -9.68 9.02
CA LEU A 270 -16.33 -10.65 8.65
C LEU A 270 -16.29 -11.90 9.54
N VAL A 271 -15.11 -12.41 9.86
CA VAL A 271 -14.94 -13.53 10.81
C VAL A 271 -15.42 -13.15 12.21
N ASP A 272 -15.12 -11.95 12.68
CA ASP A 272 -15.63 -11.43 13.97
C ASP A 272 -17.17 -11.38 14.01
N HIS A 273 -17.84 -11.21 12.85
CA HIS A 273 -19.28 -11.31 12.68
C HIS A 273 -19.80 -12.76 12.46
N GLY A 274 -18.94 -13.76 12.61
CA GLY A 274 -19.29 -15.16 12.45
C GLY A 274 -19.49 -15.63 11.01
N VAL A 275 -19.03 -14.86 10.01
CA VAL A 275 -19.13 -15.23 8.60
C VAL A 275 -18.02 -16.20 8.22
N PRO A 276 -18.31 -17.37 7.63
CA PRO A 276 -17.30 -18.29 7.12
C PRO A 276 -16.55 -17.70 5.92
N VAL A 277 -15.26 -17.40 6.12
CA VAL A 277 -14.38 -16.84 5.09
C VAL A 277 -13.39 -17.88 4.58
N LEU A 278 -13.20 -17.94 3.27
CA LEU A 278 -12.09 -18.64 2.61
C LEU A 278 -11.15 -17.62 1.99
N ARG A 279 -9.97 -17.46 2.58
CA ARG A 279 -8.95 -16.52 2.13
C ARG A 279 -8.06 -17.17 1.06
N ILE A 280 -8.21 -16.76 -0.20
CA ILE A 280 -7.35 -17.20 -1.31
C ILE A 280 -6.16 -16.25 -1.38
N GLY A 281 -5.00 -16.78 -1.10
CA GLY A 281 -3.74 -16.03 -1.10
C GLY A 281 -2.75 -16.71 -0.19
N ASN A 282 -1.46 -16.42 -0.36
CA ASN A 282 -0.47 -17.17 0.37
C ASN A 282 -0.45 -16.82 1.87
N PRO A 283 -0.32 -17.85 2.74
CA PRO A 283 -0.28 -17.72 4.19
C PRO A 283 0.78 -16.73 4.73
N SER A 284 1.93 -16.62 4.09
CA SER A 284 3.02 -15.72 4.56
C SER A 284 2.75 -14.22 4.36
N ARG A 285 1.72 -13.86 3.58
CA ARG A 285 1.25 -12.48 3.39
C ARG A 285 -0.01 -12.15 4.14
N VAL A 286 -0.53 -13.14 4.86
CA VAL A 286 -1.79 -13.05 5.58
C VAL A 286 -1.48 -12.76 7.04
N ASN A 287 -2.22 -11.86 7.64
CA ASN A 287 -2.16 -11.55 9.06
C ASN A 287 -2.33 -12.84 9.90
N ASP A 288 -1.64 -12.95 11.03
CA ASP A 288 -1.64 -14.13 11.91
C ASP A 288 -3.05 -14.60 12.28
N LYS A 289 -3.98 -13.69 12.53
CA LYS A 289 -5.38 -14.01 12.82
C LYS A 289 -6.10 -14.69 11.65
N MET A 290 -5.74 -14.35 10.41
CA MET A 290 -6.36 -14.87 9.20
C MET A 290 -5.69 -16.14 8.66
N LEU A 291 -4.53 -16.55 9.22
CA LEU A 291 -3.77 -17.71 8.75
C LEU A 291 -4.61 -19.00 8.69
N SER A 292 -5.41 -19.28 9.71
CA SER A 292 -6.27 -20.46 9.77
C SER A 292 -7.40 -20.46 8.75
N PHE A 293 -7.74 -19.29 8.20
CA PHE A 293 -8.79 -19.11 7.19
C PHE A 293 -8.26 -19.17 5.76
N THR A 294 -6.93 -19.29 5.58
CA THR A 294 -6.33 -19.43 4.25
C THR A 294 -6.70 -20.79 3.64
N TYR A 295 -6.85 -20.79 2.32
CA TYR A 295 -7.13 -22.01 1.56
C TYR A 295 -6.09 -23.10 1.87
N GLU A 296 -4.81 -22.75 1.88
CA GLU A 296 -3.70 -23.68 2.13
C GLU A 296 -3.83 -24.35 3.50
N ARG A 297 -4.08 -23.57 4.55
CA ARG A 297 -4.23 -24.13 5.91
C ARG A 297 -5.49 -24.97 6.07
N LYS A 298 -6.61 -24.52 5.52
CA LYS A 298 -7.85 -25.31 5.51
C LYS A 298 -7.69 -26.60 4.71
N PHE A 299 -6.99 -26.54 3.58
CA PHE A 299 -6.70 -27.71 2.76
C PHE A 299 -5.79 -28.72 3.49
N GLU A 300 -4.73 -28.24 4.16
CA GLU A 300 -3.82 -29.08 4.98
C GLU A 300 -4.53 -29.72 6.20
N SER A 301 -5.46 -29.00 6.81
CA SER A 301 -6.20 -29.48 7.99
C SER A 301 -7.38 -30.39 7.66
N HIS A 302 -7.68 -30.58 6.37
CA HIS A 302 -8.78 -31.42 5.95
C HIS A 302 -8.55 -32.90 6.31
N PRO A 303 -9.56 -33.66 6.79
CA PRO A 303 -9.42 -35.07 7.18
C PRO A 303 -8.83 -35.98 6.09
N ASP A 304 -9.13 -35.73 4.81
CA ASP A 304 -8.66 -36.53 3.68
C ASP A 304 -7.27 -36.12 3.17
N TYR A 305 -6.70 -35.02 3.68
CA TYR A 305 -5.39 -34.55 3.26
C TYR A 305 -4.25 -35.55 3.49
N PRO A 306 -4.16 -36.29 4.63
CA PRO A 306 -3.14 -37.29 4.85
C PRO A 306 -3.13 -38.41 3.77
N GLU A 307 -4.33 -38.86 3.32
CA GLU A 307 -4.44 -39.83 2.23
C GLU A 307 -3.87 -39.26 0.93
N LEU A 308 -4.30 -38.04 0.56
CA LEU A 308 -3.79 -37.33 -0.62
C LEU A 308 -2.26 -37.20 -0.58
N TRP A 309 -1.71 -36.78 0.55
CA TRP A 309 -0.27 -36.62 0.74
C TRP A 309 0.49 -37.94 0.57
N SER A 310 -0.04 -39.05 1.17
CA SER A 310 0.53 -40.39 1.05
C SER A 310 0.55 -40.85 -0.42
N ILE A 311 -0.54 -40.66 -1.16
CA ILE A 311 -0.63 -40.99 -2.59
C ILE A 311 0.41 -40.19 -3.39
N ARG A 312 0.51 -38.89 -3.17
CA ARG A 312 1.48 -38.01 -3.84
C ARG A 312 2.92 -38.43 -3.55
N LYS A 313 3.21 -38.81 -2.29
CA LYS A 313 4.52 -39.34 -1.88
C LYS A 313 4.83 -40.66 -2.61
N THR A 314 3.87 -41.58 -2.68
CA THR A 314 4.01 -42.86 -3.36
C THR A 314 4.29 -42.67 -4.85
N ILE A 315 3.60 -41.74 -5.53
CA ILE A 315 3.84 -41.42 -6.93
C ILE A 315 5.30 -40.92 -7.13
N ARG A 316 5.82 -40.08 -6.23
CA ARG A 316 7.21 -39.58 -6.30
C ARG A 316 8.21 -40.73 -6.14
N GLN A 317 8.01 -41.56 -5.14
CA GLN A 317 8.89 -42.73 -4.89
C GLN A 317 8.92 -43.71 -6.07
N ILE A 318 7.76 -43.98 -6.70
CA ILE A 318 7.70 -44.84 -7.87
C ILE A 318 8.47 -44.21 -9.06
N LYS A 319 8.41 -42.88 -9.23
CA LYS A 319 9.15 -42.18 -10.30
C LYS A 319 10.64 -42.18 -10.05
N GLU A 320 11.10 -41.97 -8.83
CA GLU A 320 12.50 -41.93 -8.43
C GLU A 320 13.17 -43.32 -8.55
N ASN A 321 12.45 -44.38 -8.14
CA ASN A 321 12.97 -45.75 -8.12
C ASN A 321 12.74 -46.50 -9.45
N ARG A 322 12.25 -45.84 -10.49
CA ARG A 322 11.93 -46.46 -11.78
C ARG A 322 13.18 -46.96 -12.50
N LYS A 323 13.26 -48.28 -12.74
CA LYS A 323 14.29 -48.89 -13.58
C LYS A 323 13.85 -48.88 -15.06
N ARG A 324 14.84 -48.91 -15.96
CA ARG A 324 14.62 -48.97 -17.44
C ARG A 324 13.89 -50.28 -17.78
N GLY A 325 12.64 -50.21 -18.26
CA GLY A 325 11.81 -51.40 -18.56
C GLY A 325 10.61 -51.61 -17.64
N ASP A 326 10.50 -50.92 -16.49
CA ASP A 326 9.36 -51.08 -15.61
C ASP A 326 8.09 -50.45 -16.18
N ASN A 327 7.03 -51.26 -16.28
CA ASN A 327 5.71 -50.79 -16.73
C ASN A 327 4.86 -50.26 -15.55
N VAL A 328 5.29 -49.13 -14.98
CA VAL A 328 4.60 -48.52 -13.83
C VAL A 328 3.55 -47.45 -14.23
N HIS A 329 3.40 -47.20 -15.53
CA HIS A 329 2.52 -46.11 -16.02
C HIS A 329 1.09 -46.29 -15.57
N GLN A 330 0.54 -47.50 -15.66
CA GLN A 330 -0.85 -47.79 -15.29
C GLN A 330 -1.09 -47.58 -13.78
N LYS A 331 -0.10 -47.98 -12.95
CA LYS A 331 -0.16 -47.76 -11.49
C LYS A 331 -0.10 -46.30 -11.15
N ILE A 332 0.81 -45.53 -11.77
CA ILE A 332 0.91 -44.07 -11.58
C ILE A 332 -0.38 -43.38 -12.04
N ALA A 333 -0.98 -43.81 -13.18
CA ALA A 333 -2.25 -43.24 -13.66
C ALA A 333 -3.36 -43.40 -12.64
N ARG A 334 -3.59 -44.63 -12.14
CA ARG A 334 -4.62 -44.91 -11.10
C ARG A 334 -4.39 -44.06 -9.82
N LEU A 335 -3.14 -43.96 -9.36
CA LEU A 335 -2.83 -43.14 -8.19
C LEU A 335 -3.08 -41.64 -8.46
N ARG A 336 -2.81 -41.14 -9.66
CA ARG A 336 -3.13 -39.77 -10.03
C ARG A 336 -4.62 -39.52 -10.09
N ASP A 337 -5.39 -40.45 -10.66
CA ASP A 337 -6.84 -40.33 -10.73
C ASP A 337 -7.41 -40.24 -9.30
N ARG A 338 -6.99 -41.14 -8.41
CA ARG A 338 -7.43 -41.13 -7.00
C ARG A 338 -7.00 -39.84 -6.28
N ALA A 339 -5.77 -39.35 -6.47
CA ALA A 339 -5.32 -38.08 -5.90
C ALA A 339 -6.16 -36.91 -6.40
N SER A 340 -6.53 -36.90 -7.71
CA SER A 340 -7.39 -35.86 -8.28
C SER A 340 -8.81 -35.90 -7.74
N GLU A 341 -9.37 -37.08 -7.51
CA GLU A 341 -10.70 -37.26 -6.89
C GLU A 341 -10.73 -36.66 -5.47
N ILE A 342 -9.73 -37.02 -4.62
CA ILE A 342 -9.61 -36.50 -3.25
C ILE A 342 -9.42 -34.97 -3.28
N GLU A 343 -8.54 -34.47 -4.13
CA GLU A 343 -8.28 -33.02 -4.26
C GLU A 343 -9.54 -32.26 -4.67
N MET A 344 -10.31 -32.80 -5.62
CA MET A 344 -11.59 -32.21 -6.03
C MET A 344 -12.63 -32.25 -4.90
N ALA A 345 -12.71 -33.34 -4.14
CA ALA A 345 -13.63 -33.47 -3.00
C ALA A 345 -13.29 -32.44 -1.90
N ILE A 346 -12.02 -32.32 -1.50
CA ILE A 346 -11.56 -31.31 -0.54
C ILE A 346 -11.91 -29.90 -1.03
N ASN A 347 -11.59 -29.60 -2.30
CA ASN A 347 -11.90 -28.28 -2.88
C ASN A 347 -13.39 -27.97 -2.85
N ALA A 348 -14.25 -28.92 -3.27
CA ALA A 348 -15.70 -28.75 -3.26
C ALA A 348 -16.20 -28.43 -1.84
N GLN A 349 -15.74 -29.17 -0.85
CA GLN A 349 -16.15 -28.95 0.55
C GLN A 349 -15.71 -27.59 1.07
N LEU A 350 -14.45 -27.18 0.84
CA LEU A 350 -13.93 -25.88 1.30
C LEU A 350 -14.69 -24.71 0.69
N PHE A 351 -15.07 -24.82 -0.59
CA PHE A 351 -15.86 -23.79 -1.25
C PHE A 351 -17.32 -23.80 -0.82
N ASP A 352 -17.93 -24.98 -0.55
CA ASP A 352 -19.29 -25.09 -0.06
C ASP A 352 -19.47 -24.55 1.36
N GLU A 353 -18.47 -24.71 2.22
CA GLU A 353 -18.46 -24.17 3.58
C GLU A 353 -18.28 -22.65 3.61
N ALA A 354 -17.63 -22.07 2.60
CA ALA A 354 -17.32 -20.65 2.57
C ALA A 354 -18.53 -19.83 2.12
N ARG A 355 -18.87 -18.79 2.88
CA ARG A 355 -19.86 -17.78 2.50
C ARG A 355 -19.22 -16.60 1.80
N VAL A 356 -17.97 -16.33 2.15
CA VAL A 356 -17.14 -15.28 1.53
C VAL A 356 -15.86 -15.91 1.02
N VAL A 357 -15.56 -15.68 -0.25
CA VAL A 357 -14.24 -15.92 -0.84
C VAL A 357 -13.52 -14.58 -0.91
N ALA A 358 -12.37 -14.47 -0.22
CA ALA A 358 -11.62 -13.22 -0.12
C ALA A 358 -10.24 -13.34 -0.78
N CYS A 359 -9.86 -12.40 -1.65
CA CYS A 359 -8.57 -12.38 -2.32
C CYS A 359 -8.18 -10.98 -2.81
N THR A 360 -6.93 -10.79 -3.23
CA THR A 360 -6.57 -9.56 -3.96
C THR A 360 -7.20 -9.56 -5.36
N LEU A 361 -7.29 -8.39 -6.00
CA LEU A 361 -7.82 -8.30 -7.37
C LEU A 361 -7.07 -9.22 -8.33
N VAL A 362 -5.73 -9.20 -8.31
CA VAL A 362 -4.91 -10.13 -9.12
C VAL A 362 -5.08 -11.57 -8.63
N GLY A 363 -5.22 -11.78 -7.32
CA GLY A 363 -5.47 -13.09 -6.72
C GLY A 363 -6.77 -13.74 -7.19
N SER A 364 -7.76 -12.97 -7.66
CA SER A 364 -9.01 -13.50 -8.25
C SER A 364 -8.78 -14.26 -9.55
N ALA A 365 -7.59 -14.15 -10.17
CA ALA A 365 -7.19 -14.98 -11.31
C ALA A 365 -6.71 -16.39 -10.92
N ASN A 366 -6.64 -16.72 -9.61
CA ASN A 366 -6.19 -18.03 -9.15
C ASN A 366 -6.95 -19.15 -9.84
N LYS A 367 -6.23 -20.24 -10.16
CA LYS A 367 -6.80 -21.42 -10.83
C LYS A 367 -7.97 -22.04 -10.08
N LEU A 368 -7.98 -21.94 -8.75
CA LEU A 368 -9.07 -22.40 -7.91
C LEU A 368 -10.39 -21.71 -8.24
N LEU A 369 -10.34 -20.44 -8.68
CA LEU A 369 -11.53 -19.63 -9.00
C LEU A 369 -11.96 -19.69 -10.47
N VAL A 370 -11.24 -20.39 -11.34
CA VAL A 370 -11.52 -20.38 -12.80
C VAL A 370 -12.96 -20.78 -13.14
N ARG A 371 -13.52 -21.74 -12.42
CA ARG A 371 -14.88 -22.26 -12.64
C ARG A 371 -15.93 -21.62 -11.73
N HIS A 372 -15.54 -20.77 -10.79
CA HIS A 372 -16.46 -20.12 -9.86
C HIS A 372 -17.00 -18.81 -10.42
N LYS A 373 -18.29 -18.59 -10.29
CA LYS A 373 -19.00 -17.35 -10.57
C LYS A 373 -19.76 -16.93 -9.32
N PHE A 374 -19.79 -15.65 -9.07
CA PHE A 374 -20.40 -15.06 -7.88
C PHE A 374 -21.55 -14.15 -8.30
N SER A 375 -22.60 -14.09 -7.49
CA SER A 375 -23.67 -13.13 -7.73
C SER A 375 -23.17 -11.73 -7.50
N THR A 376 -22.41 -11.49 -6.42
CA THR A 376 -21.89 -10.17 -6.04
C THR A 376 -20.39 -10.22 -5.82
N LEU A 377 -19.71 -9.20 -6.35
CA LEU A 377 -18.33 -8.82 -6.07
C LEU A 377 -18.31 -7.53 -5.24
N PHE A 378 -17.61 -7.57 -4.12
CA PHE A 378 -17.25 -6.38 -3.35
C PHE A 378 -15.79 -6.05 -3.58
N ILE A 379 -15.47 -4.79 -3.89
CA ILE A 379 -14.09 -4.30 -4.02
C ILE A 379 -13.88 -3.19 -2.99
N ASP A 380 -13.08 -3.48 -1.96
CA ASP A 380 -12.65 -2.45 -1.00
C ASP A 380 -11.39 -1.73 -1.50
N GLU A 381 -11.20 -0.47 -1.07
CA GLU A 381 -10.15 0.42 -1.54
C GLU A 381 -10.09 0.56 -3.07
N ALA A 382 -11.28 0.59 -3.71
CA ALA A 382 -11.41 0.61 -5.17
C ALA A 382 -10.76 1.81 -5.85
N ALA A 383 -10.60 2.93 -5.13
CA ALA A 383 -9.92 4.12 -5.63
C ALA A 383 -8.39 3.98 -5.74
N GLN A 384 -7.79 2.93 -5.15
CA GLN A 384 -6.36 2.65 -5.22
C GLN A 384 -6.00 1.63 -6.30
N ALA A 385 -7.00 1.01 -6.90
CA ALA A 385 -6.81 -0.05 -7.88
C ALA A 385 -6.77 0.51 -9.30
N LEU A 386 -5.77 0.06 -10.09
CA LEU A 386 -5.83 0.25 -11.53
C LEU A 386 -7.10 -0.38 -12.08
N GLU A 387 -7.81 0.32 -12.95
CA GLU A 387 -9.04 -0.23 -13.56
C GLU A 387 -8.82 -1.58 -14.25
N PRO A 388 -7.72 -1.85 -14.98
CA PRO A 388 -7.43 -3.17 -15.53
C PRO A 388 -7.41 -4.30 -14.50
N ALA A 389 -6.95 -4.03 -13.27
CA ALA A 389 -6.96 -5.01 -12.18
C ALA A 389 -8.38 -5.33 -11.70
N CYS A 390 -9.26 -4.33 -11.63
CA CYS A 390 -10.66 -4.54 -11.28
C CYS A 390 -11.37 -5.50 -12.25
N TRP A 391 -11.09 -5.41 -13.55
CA TRP A 391 -11.68 -6.27 -14.58
C TRP A 391 -11.34 -7.76 -14.39
N ILE A 392 -10.22 -8.09 -13.69
CA ILE A 392 -9.88 -9.48 -13.36
C ILE A 392 -10.97 -10.11 -12.48
N ALA A 393 -11.45 -9.38 -11.48
CA ALA A 393 -12.48 -9.84 -10.57
C ALA A 393 -13.90 -9.67 -11.16
N ILE A 394 -14.17 -8.57 -11.86
CA ILE A 394 -15.49 -8.22 -12.43
C ILE A 394 -16.00 -9.30 -13.38
N ARG A 395 -15.15 -9.91 -14.22
CA ARG A 395 -15.54 -10.99 -15.13
C ARG A 395 -16.08 -12.25 -14.42
N ARG A 396 -15.97 -12.31 -13.07
CA ARG A 396 -16.46 -13.44 -12.24
C ARG A 396 -17.78 -13.17 -11.55
N ALA A 397 -18.31 -11.95 -11.64
CA ALA A 397 -19.49 -11.56 -10.89
C ALA A 397 -20.59 -10.98 -11.80
N SER A 398 -21.81 -11.01 -11.28
CA SER A 398 -22.97 -10.43 -11.96
C SER A 398 -23.30 -9.03 -11.46
N ARG A 399 -22.90 -8.68 -10.25
CA ARG A 399 -23.10 -7.39 -9.58
C ARG A 399 -21.79 -6.93 -8.94
N VAL A 400 -21.53 -5.64 -8.94
CA VAL A 400 -20.28 -5.06 -8.45
C VAL A 400 -20.57 -3.94 -7.46
N ILE A 401 -20.05 -4.09 -6.25
CA ILE A 401 -20.11 -3.07 -5.19
C ILE A 401 -18.70 -2.57 -4.96
N LEU A 402 -18.50 -1.27 -5.09
CA LEU A 402 -17.22 -0.62 -4.90
C LEU A 402 -17.25 0.18 -3.59
N ALA A 403 -16.21 0.06 -2.79
CA ALA A 403 -16.02 0.92 -1.63
C ALA A 403 -14.64 1.57 -1.71
N GLY A 404 -14.55 2.85 -1.38
CA GLY A 404 -13.31 3.58 -1.49
C GLY A 404 -13.49 5.07 -1.31
N ASP A 405 -12.43 5.81 -1.61
CA ASP A 405 -12.43 7.27 -1.62
C ASP A 405 -11.50 7.79 -2.72
N HIS A 406 -12.08 8.30 -3.77
CA HIS A 406 -11.34 8.83 -4.93
C HIS A 406 -10.66 10.18 -4.64
N GLN A 407 -10.95 10.81 -3.51
CA GLN A 407 -10.23 12.00 -3.02
C GLN A 407 -8.99 11.62 -2.17
N GLN A 408 -8.68 10.32 -2.04
CA GLN A 408 -7.46 9.81 -1.45
C GLN A 408 -6.49 9.30 -2.54
N LEU A 409 -5.45 8.54 -2.12
CA LEU A 409 -4.36 8.13 -3.02
C LEU A 409 -4.88 7.35 -4.25
N PRO A 410 -4.45 7.75 -5.45
CA PRO A 410 -4.69 7.00 -6.67
C PRO A 410 -3.74 5.79 -6.77
N PRO A 411 -3.96 4.88 -7.72
CA PRO A 411 -2.99 3.83 -8.03
C PRO A 411 -1.63 4.41 -8.44
N THR A 412 -0.56 3.71 -8.06
CA THR A 412 0.79 4.09 -8.45
C THR A 412 1.06 3.73 -9.91
N ILE A 413 1.51 4.71 -10.70
CA ILE A 413 1.87 4.57 -12.11
C ILE A 413 3.28 5.11 -12.28
N LYS A 414 4.13 4.36 -12.96
CA LYS A 414 5.54 4.73 -13.19
C LYS A 414 5.74 5.46 -14.51
N CYS A 415 5.00 5.09 -15.55
CA CYS A 415 5.02 5.75 -16.84
C CYS A 415 4.28 7.09 -16.76
N TYR A 416 5.04 8.20 -16.69
CA TYR A 416 4.48 9.55 -16.65
C TYR A 416 3.52 9.84 -17.80
N GLU A 417 3.86 9.39 -19.01
CA GLU A 417 3.04 9.64 -20.19
C GLU A 417 1.70 8.87 -20.15
N ALA A 418 1.72 7.61 -19.69
CA ALA A 418 0.51 6.83 -19.48
C ALA A 418 -0.38 7.46 -18.40
N MET A 419 0.22 7.96 -17.32
CA MET A 419 -0.50 8.68 -16.25
C MET A 419 -1.17 9.93 -16.80
N LYS A 420 -0.45 10.77 -17.55
CA LYS A 420 -0.95 12.00 -18.16
C LYS A 420 -2.09 11.74 -19.14
N GLN A 421 -2.05 10.62 -19.85
CA GLN A 421 -3.08 10.21 -20.80
C GLN A 421 -4.29 9.51 -20.15
N GLY A 422 -4.31 9.36 -18.82
CA GLY A 422 -5.48 8.95 -18.05
C GLY A 422 -5.47 7.54 -17.49
N LEU A 423 -4.31 6.81 -17.49
CA LEU A 423 -4.22 5.50 -16.85
C LEU A 423 -4.52 5.55 -15.34
N GLY A 424 -4.26 6.71 -14.70
CA GLY A 424 -4.52 6.93 -13.28
C GLY A 424 -6.00 7.11 -12.91
N LYS A 425 -6.90 7.26 -13.88
CA LYS A 425 -8.33 7.34 -13.62
C LYS A 425 -8.86 5.96 -13.26
N THR A 426 -9.37 5.83 -12.04
CA THR A 426 -9.85 4.55 -11.52
C THR A 426 -11.25 4.21 -12.02
N LEU A 427 -11.63 2.92 -11.94
CA LEU A 427 -13.00 2.50 -12.22
C LEU A 427 -14.01 3.22 -11.32
N MET A 428 -13.67 3.40 -10.04
CA MET A 428 -14.52 4.10 -9.08
C MET A 428 -14.76 5.56 -9.52
N GLU A 429 -13.70 6.32 -9.84
CA GLU A 429 -13.83 7.70 -10.34
C GLU A 429 -14.74 7.77 -11.56
N ARG A 430 -14.58 6.83 -12.49
CA ARG A 430 -15.38 6.78 -13.71
C ARG A 430 -16.86 6.51 -13.44
N ILE A 431 -17.16 5.62 -12.49
CA ILE A 431 -18.55 5.33 -12.11
C ILE A 431 -19.15 6.51 -11.37
N VAL A 432 -18.41 7.15 -10.45
CA VAL A 432 -18.86 8.38 -9.76
C VAL A 432 -19.26 9.49 -10.75
N GLU A 433 -18.49 9.67 -11.84
CA GLU A 433 -18.81 10.67 -12.87
C GLU A 433 -19.98 10.25 -13.77
N ASN A 434 -20.05 8.97 -14.18
CA ASN A 434 -21.02 8.52 -15.18
C ASN A 434 -22.35 8.09 -14.59
N GLN A 435 -22.37 7.65 -13.33
CA GLN A 435 -23.53 7.09 -12.63
C GLN A 435 -23.67 7.67 -11.20
N PRO A 436 -23.85 8.98 -11.05
CA PRO A 436 -23.94 9.63 -9.73
C PRO A 436 -25.06 9.09 -8.86
N ASP A 437 -26.16 8.56 -9.47
CA ASP A 437 -27.30 7.94 -8.77
C ASP A 437 -26.95 6.59 -8.13
N ALA A 438 -25.80 6.01 -8.47
CA ALA A 438 -25.26 4.77 -7.90
C ALA A 438 -24.10 5.03 -6.94
N VAL A 439 -24.12 6.19 -6.24
CA VAL A 439 -23.07 6.60 -5.32
C VAL A 439 -23.69 7.08 -4.02
N THR A 440 -23.31 6.47 -2.91
CA THR A 440 -23.72 6.89 -1.58
C THR A 440 -22.52 7.40 -0.80
N LEU A 441 -22.55 8.68 -0.40
CA LEU A 441 -21.50 9.31 0.42
C LEU A 441 -21.77 9.08 1.90
N LEU A 442 -20.78 8.58 2.64
CA LEU A 442 -20.80 8.53 4.10
C LEU A 442 -20.40 9.91 4.64
N LYS A 443 -21.27 10.53 5.45
CA LYS A 443 -21.14 11.96 5.83
C LYS A 443 -20.63 12.19 7.25
N VAL A 444 -20.62 11.18 8.11
CA VAL A 444 -20.19 11.33 9.52
C VAL A 444 -18.86 10.60 9.74
N GLN A 445 -17.84 11.33 10.20
CA GLN A 445 -16.54 10.75 10.52
C GLN A 445 -16.34 10.64 12.04
N TYR A 446 -15.60 9.60 12.46
CA TYR A 446 -15.37 9.20 13.87
C TYR A 446 -13.88 9.16 14.24
N ARG A 447 -13.02 9.81 13.48
CA ARG A 447 -11.56 9.75 13.65
C ARG A 447 -11.00 11.03 14.20
N MET A 448 -11.24 12.13 13.49
CA MET A 448 -10.49 13.37 13.65
C MET A 448 -11.25 14.41 14.47
N ASN A 449 -10.49 15.26 15.16
CA ASN A 449 -10.98 16.53 15.63
C ASN A 449 -11.56 17.38 14.48
N ASP A 450 -12.57 18.19 14.76
CA ASP A 450 -13.28 18.98 13.73
C ASP A 450 -12.38 19.99 13.03
N ASP A 451 -11.47 20.68 13.72
CA ASP A 451 -10.52 21.61 13.10
C ASP A 451 -9.67 20.94 12.01
N ILE A 452 -9.32 19.65 12.20
CA ILE A 452 -8.55 18.90 11.22
C ILE A 452 -9.41 18.51 10.03
N MET A 453 -10.64 18.03 10.29
CA MET A 453 -11.52 17.53 9.24
C MET A 453 -12.17 18.64 8.43
N LYS A 454 -12.52 19.78 9.05
CA LYS A 454 -13.27 20.86 8.41
C LYS A 454 -12.65 21.34 7.10
N PHE A 455 -11.35 21.59 7.09
CA PHE A 455 -10.68 22.01 5.85
C PHE A 455 -10.72 20.93 4.76
N SER A 456 -10.50 19.65 5.13
CA SER A 456 -10.60 18.54 4.18
C SER A 456 -12.03 18.36 3.67
N SER A 457 -13.02 18.51 4.53
CA SER A 457 -14.45 18.47 4.15
C SER A 457 -14.78 19.53 3.13
N ASP A 458 -14.45 20.79 3.40
CA ASP A 458 -14.75 21.92 2.54
C ASP A 458 -14.04 21.82 1.17
N TRP A 459 -12.79 21.33 1.15
CA TRP A 459 -12.01 21.28 -0.09
C TRP A 459 -12.31 20.07 -0.97
N PHE A 460 -12.43 18.88 -0.38
CA PHE A 460 -12.52 17.61 -1.11
C PHE A 460 -13.93 17.04 -1.17
N TYR A 461 -14.79 17.37 -0.19
CA TYR A 461 -16.11 16.75 -0.03
C TYR A 461 -17.25 17.77 0.01
N GLN A 462 -17.03 18.96 -0.54
CA GLN A 462 -18.05 20.02 -0.69
C GLN A 462 -18.69 20.46 0.65
N GLY A 463 -17.99 20.25 1.77
CA GLY A 463 -18.50 20.55 3.11
C GLY A 463 -19.52 19.52 3.64
N GLU A 464 -19.70 18.39 2.95
CA GLU A 464 -20.73 17.40 3.30
C GLU A 464 -20.31 16.44 4.40
N VAL A 465 -19.03 16.38 4.78
CA VAL A 465 -18.52 15.48 5.83
C VAL A 465 -18.39 16.23 7.14
N GLU A 466 -19.07 15.71 8.16
CA GLU A 466 -19.16 16.30 9.49
C GLU A 466 -18.48 15.37 10.52
N SER A 467 -17.99 15.96 11.61
CA SER A 467 -17.40 15.20 12.72
C SER A 467 -18.49 14.79 13.72
N ASP A 468 -18.46 13.52 14.13
CA ASP A 468 -19.31 13.04 15.23
C ASP A 468 -18.96 13.75 16.54
N GLU A 469 -19.96 13.99 17.38
CA GLU A 469 -19.79 14.69 18.67
C GLU A 469 -18.76 13.99 19.59
N SER A 470 -18.57 12.68 19.49
CA SER A 470 -17.60 11.92 20.27
C SER A 470 -16.13 12.24 19.95
N VAL A 471 -15.86 12.80 18.76
CA VAL A 471 -14.50 13.12 18.29
C VAL A 471 -14.29 14.60 17.98
N LYS A 472 -15.35 15.36 17.84
CA LYS A 472 -15.36 16.75 17.39
C LYS A 472 -14.39 17.65 18.17
N HIS A 473 -14.31 17.45 19.48
CA HIS A 473 -13.48 18.25 20.40
C HIS A 473 -12.28 17.46 20.94
N ARG A 474 -11.94 16.31 20.31
CA ARG A 474 -10.81 15.49 20.76
C ARG A 474 -9.50 16.25 20.61
N SER A 475 -8.74 16.41 21.69
CA SER A 475 -7.46 17.11 21.72
C SER A 475 -6.46 16.40 22.62
N VAL A 476 -5.17 16.66 22.44
CA VAL A 476 -4.10 16.16 23.32
C VAL A 476 -3.97 17.03 24.58
N LEU A 477 -4.07 18.34 24.38
CA LEU A 477 -4.02 19.33 25.44
C LEU A 477 -5.27 20.20 25.37
N ASP A 478 -5.85 20.50 26.54
CA ASP A 478 -7.01 21.37 26.62
C ASP A 478 -6.67 22.78 26.11
N LEU A 479 -7.65 23.42 25.50
CA LEU A 479 -7.54 24.79 24.93
C LEU A 479 -6.46 24.98 23.86
N GLU A 480 -6.00 23.90 23.22
CA GLU A 480 -5.05 23.98 22.11
C GLU A 480 -5.74 23.69 20.79
N HIS A 481 -5.49 24.51 19.76
CA HIS A 481 -5.96 24.22 18.41
C HIS A 481 -5.37 22.90 17.89
N SER A 482 -6.23 22.05 17.34
CA SER A 482 -5.84 20.72 16.85
C SER A 482 -5.01 20.76 15.58
N ILE A 483 -5.01 21.89 14.83
CA ILE A 483 -4.20 22.10 13.64
C ILE A 483 -3.28 23.31 13.82
N GLN A 484 -2.01 23.17 13.39
CA GLN A 484 -1.00 24.23 13.49
C GLN A 484 -0.13 24.25 12.22
N TRP A 485 0.21 25.45 11.74
CA TRP A 485 1.24 25.67 10.74
C TRP A 485 2.46 26.32 11.34
N ILE A 486 3.67 25.79 11.05
CA ILE A 486 4.95 26.34 11.48
C ILE A 486 5.75 26.70 10.22
N ASP A 487 6.08 27.99 10.08
CA ASP A 487 6.92 28.49 9.02
C ASP A 487 8.38 28.55 9.49
N GLY A 488 9.25 27.82 8.81
CA GLY A 488 10.67 27.77 9.19
C GLY A 488 11.41 29.06 8.87
N LYS A 489 11.04 29.77 7.82
CA LYS A 489 11.68 31.04 7.45
C LYS A 489 11.33 32.19 8.40
N GLU A 490 10.10 32.27 8.90
CA GLU A 490 9.73 33.29 9.88
C GLU A 490 10.51 33.15 11.20
N LEU A 491 10.96 31.95 11.55
CA LEU A 491 11.77 31.70 12.76
C LEU A 491 13.24 32.03 12.59
N THR A 492 13.75 32.04 11.35
CA THR A 492 15.16 32.36 11.04
C THR A 492 15.40 33.83 10.74
N HIS A 493 14.36 34.59 10.36
CA HIS A 493 14.40 36.02 10.14
C HIS A 493 13.42 36.73 11.09
N PRO A 494 13.89 37.29 12.24
CA PRO A 494 13.03 38.16 13.03
C PRO A 494 12.68 39.37 12.16
N SER A 495 11.36 39.63 11.98
CA SER A 495 10.90 40.82 11.26
C SER A 495 11.59 42.06 11.76
N PRO A 496 12.02 43.00 10.88
CA PRO A 496 12.60 44.25 11.32
C PRO A 496 11.54 45.02 12.14
N SER A 497 11.74 45.04 13.44
CA SER A 497 10.96 45.87 14.33
C SER A 497 11.10 47.33 13.90
N LEU A 498 9.98 48.00 13.65
CA LEU A 498 9.91 49.47 13.52
C LEU A 498 10.74 50.11 14.64
N GLN A 499 11.83 50.72 14.26
CA GLN A 499 12.62 51.59 15.14
C GLN A 499 11.78 52.82 15.45
N GLY A 500 11.16 52.82 16.63
CA GLY A 500 10.71 54.05 17.32
C GLY A 500 11.52 54.15 18.59
N GLY A 501 12.39 55.17 18.65
CA GLY A 501 13.28 55.40 19.77
C GLY A 501 12.54 55.69 21.09
N GLY A 502 13.17 55.28 22.18
CA GLY A 502 12.74 55.63 23.55
C GLY A 502 13.47 54.76 24.56
N GLU A 503 14.58 55.22 25.10
CA GLU A 503 15.18 54.69 26.35
C GLU A 503 14.15 54.77 27.46
N ILE A 504 13.82 53.67 28.13
CA ILE A 504 13.31 53.68 29.50
C ILE A 504 13.81 52.45 30.27
N SER A 505 14.31 52.80 31.45
CA SER A 505 14.90 51.99 32.52
C SER A 505 14.10 50.76 32.96
N ALA A 506 14.88 49.80 33.48
CA ALA A 506 14.42 48.63 34.20
C ALA A 506 13.42 48.96 35.31
N ASN A 507 12.27 48.28 35.33
CA ASN A 507 11.58 47.92 36.54
C ASN A 507 10.72 46.66 36.29
N GLU A 508 10.91 45.71 37.17
CA GLU A 508 10.13 44.48 37.26
C GLU A 508 8.67 44.79 37.54
N GLN A 509 7.79 44.30 36.70
CA GLN A 509 6.40 43.94 37.12
C GLN A 509 5.85 42.84 36.25
N THR A 510 5.57 41.72 36.90
CA THR A 510 4.79 40.58 36.44
C THR A 510 3.45 41.01 35.88
N ASN A 511 3.10 40.59 34.65
CA ASN A 511 1.72 40.52 34.22
C ASN A 511 1.46 39.19 33.54
N GLU A 512 0.56 38.46 34.17
CA GLU A 512 -0.10 37.26 33.64
C GLU A 512 -0.93 37.63 32.41
N GLN A 513 -0.43 37.30 31.23
CA GLN A 513 -1.24 37.02 30.05
C GLN A 513 -0.38 36.15 29.11
N GLY A 514 -0.86 34.90 28.90
CA GLY A 514 -0.14 33.85 28.23
C GLY A 514 0.10 34.10 26.73
N ASN A 515 1.26 34.63 26.41
CA ASN A 515 1.82 34.57 25.07
C ASN A 515 3.16 33.83 25.18
N CYS A 516 3.16 32.58 24.79
CA CYS A 516 4.32 31.69 24.84
C CYS A 516 5.27 32.01 23.67
N SER A 517 6.17 32.96 23.88
CA SER A 517 7.40 33.08 23.10
C SER A 517 8.40 32.05 23.60
N LEU A 518 8.77 31.11 22.75
CA LEU A 518 9.76 30.07 23.03
C LEU A 518 11.13 30.70 23.38
N PRO A 519 11.78 30.32 24.48
CA PRO A 519 13.13 30.72 24.76
C PRO A 519 14.10 29.92 23.86
N ILE A 520 14.69 30.57 22.88
CA ILE A 520 15.84 30.05 22.14
C ILE A 520 17.03 30.12 23.08
N GLY A 521 17.51 28.95 23.53
CA GLY A 521 18.78 28.87 24.23
C GLY A 521 19.92 29.44 23.35
N ARG A 522 20.59 30.46 23.83
CA ARG A 522 21.80 30.99 23.20
C ARG A 522 22.84 29.89 23.13
N ALA A 523 22.99 29.27 21.96
CA ALA A 523 24.21 28.57 21.57
C ALA A 523 25.21 29.59 21.14
N GLY A 524 26.48 29.38 21.51
CA GLY A 524 27.59 30.30 21.35
C GLY A 524 27.81 30.72 19.89
N SER A 525 28.35 31.92 19.76
CA SER A 525 28.69 32.66 18.55
C SER A 525 29.52 31.84 17.54
N GLY A 526 28.81 31.28 16.58
CA GLY A 526 29.31 30.73 15.34
C GLY A 526 28.18 30.86 14.34
N SER A 527 28.17 31.92 13.54
CA SER A 527 27.15 32.21 12.54
C SER A 527 27.25 31.21 11.39
N SER A 528 26.55 30.06 11.50
CA SER A 528 26.07 29.34 10.36
C SER A 528 24.55 29.65 10.28
N GLU A 529 24.18 30.58 9.39
CA GLU A 529 22.80 30.74 8.94
C GLU A 529 22.25 29.33 8.57
N PHE A 530 21.27 28.85 9.31
CA PHE A 530 20.54 27.65 8.93
C PHE A 530 19.75 28.00 7.66
N ASP A 531 20.32 27.65 6.51
CA ASP A 531 19.65 27.81 5.23
C ASP A 531 18.43 26.87 5.19
N PHE A 532 17.22 27.45 5.23
CA PHE A 532 15.95 26.72 5.17
C PHE A 532 15.60 26.25 3.76
N THR A 533 16.49 26.42 2.79
CA THR A 533 16.27 26.04 1.40
C THR A 533 16.34 24.54 1.19
N GLU A 534 15.48 24.02 0.31
CA GLU A 534 15.51 22.63 -0.11
C GLU A 534 16.81 22.26 -0.82
N GLN A 535 17.34 21.08 -0.55
CA GLN A 535 18.56 20.55 -1.17
C GLN A 535 18.25 19.32 -2.03
N PHE A 536 18.94 19.19 -3.15
CA PHE A 536 18.87 18.00 -4.02
C PHE A 536 19.88 16.96 -3.55
N ILE A 537 19.46 15.70 -3.47
CA ILE A 537 20.34 14.58 -3.16
C ILE A 537 20.21 13.51 -4.25
N GLY A 538 21.36 13.16 -4.86
CA GLY A 538 21.49 12.08 -5.84
C GLY A 538 20.91 12.41 -7.23
N GLU A 539 21.11 11.47 -8.17
CA GLU A 539 20.73 11.61 -9.58
C GLU A 539 19.19 11.55 -9.80
N ASN A 540 18.42 11.08 -8.81
CA ASN A 540 16.98 10.79 -8.95
C ASN A 540 16.06 11.83 -8.27
N HIS A 541 16.41 13.09 -8.26
CA HIS A 541 15.56 14.19 -7.79
C HIS A 541 15.09 14.06 -6.32
N GLY A 542 15.82 13.34 -5.46
CA GLY A 542 15.59 13.32 -4.03
C GLY A 542 15.73 14.72 -3.43
N ARG A 543 14.77 15.13 -2.59
CA ARG A 543 14.81 16.42 -1.91
C ARG A 543 14.86 16.24 -0.41
N ILE A 544 15.64 17.10 0.24
CA ILE A 544 15.75 17.18 1.69
C ILE A 544 15.80 18.66 2.11
N ASN A 545 15.22 18.93 3.26
CA ASN A 545 15.39 20.18 3.97
C ASN A 545 15.80 19.85 5.41
N LYS A 546 17.11 19.95 5.67
CA LYS A 546 17.67 19.59 6.98
C LYS A 546 17.23 20.55 8.08
N ALA A 547 17.12 21.84 7.77
CA ALA A 547 16.65 22.85 8.73
C ALA A 547 15.19 22.58 9.14
N GLU A 548 14.32 22.24 8.17
CA GLU A 548 12.95 21.84 8.47
C GLU A 548 12.90 20.54 9.31
N ALA A 549 13.76 19.55 9.02
CA ALA A 549 13.84 18.34 9.81
C ALA A 549 14.23 18.62 11.27
N GLU A 550 15.21 19.50 11.51
CA GLU A 550 15.59 19.92 12.86
C GLU A 550 14.45 20.64 13.58
N LEU A 551 13.70 21.48 12.87
CA LEU A 551 12.53 22.16 13.40
C LEU A 551 11.42 21.17 13.76
N VAL A 552 11.17 20.15 12.94
CA VAL A 552 10.22 19.06 13.23
C VAL A 552 10.61 18.35 14.52
N LEU A 553 11.88 17.97 14.68
CA LEU A 553 12.36 17.22 15.84
C LEU A 553 12.37 18.06 17.12
N SER A 554 12.79 19.32 17.04
CA SER A 554 12.73 20.24 18.19
C SER A 554 11.29 20.53 18.64
N THR A 555 10.39 20.71 17.67
CA THR A 555 8.95 20.89 17.98
C THR A 555 8.35 19.64 18.62
N LEU A 556 8.67 18.46 18.09
CA LEU A 556 8.22 17.20 18.68
C LEU A 556 8.69 17.04 20.13
N LYS A 557 9.98 17.30 20.37
CA LYS A 557 10.55 17.25 21.73
C LYS A 557 9.83 18.22 22.67
N ASN A 558 9.71 19.48 22.26
CA ASN A 558 9.03 20.51 23.08
C ASN A 558 7.56 20.12 23.34
N TYR A 559 6.91 19.51 22.37
CA TYR A 559 5.51 19.07 22.51
C TYR A 559 5.39 17.89 23.49
N ILE A 560 6.31 16.91 23.45
CA ILE A 560 6.38 15.83 24.44
C ILE A 560 6.66 16.38 25.84
N ASP A 561 7.58 17.33 25.96
CA ASP A 561 7.91 17.96 27.24
C ASP A 561 6.72 18.77 27.81
N LYS A 562 5.93 19.44 26.93
CA LYS A 562 4.69 20.16 27.30
C LYS A 562 3.58 19.22 27.79
N ILE A 563 3.42 18.05 27.16
CA ILE A 563 2.46 17.02 27.60
C ILE A 563 2.91 16.41 28.94
N GLY A 564 4.21 16.29 29.14
CA GLY A 564 4.83 15.53 30.21
C GLY A 564 5.14 14.09 29.79
N LYS A 565 6.40 13.67 29.97
CA LYS A 565 6.90 12.35 29.51
C LYS A 565 6.12 11.19 30.10
N GLU A 566 5.77 11.28 31.40
CA GLU A 566 5.02 10.23 32.11
C GLU A 566 3.61 10.10 31.54
N ARG A 567 2.90 11.21 31.33
CA ARG A 567 1.55 11.24 30.75
C ARG A 567 1.57 10.71 29.32
N PHE A 568 2.55 11.14 28.50
CA PHE A 568 2.70 10.71 27.12
C PHE A 568 2.79 9.19 26.99
N LEU A 569 3.59 8.55 27.84
CA LEU A 569 3.78 7.08 27.84
C LEU A 569 2.59 6.35 28.48
N ALA A 570 2.00 6.90 29.56
CA ALA A 570 0.86 6.28 30.24
C ALA A 570 -0.39 6.24 29.34
N GLU A 571 -0.68 7.31 28.61
CA GLU A 571 -1.78 7.39 27.65
C GLU A 571 -1.45 6.68 26.31
N ARG A 572 -0.21 6.20 26.14
CA ARG A 572 0.28 5.55 24.90
C ARG A 572 0.03 6.38 23.66
N LEU A 573 0.23 7.71 23.75
CA LEU A 573 0.08 8.59 22.61
C LEU A 573 1.05 8.18 21.49
N ASP A 574 0.54 8.05 20.29
CA ASP A 574 1.34 7.67 19.13
C ASP A 574 1.56 8.85 18.16
N VAL A 575 2.76 8.90 17.59
CA VAL A 575 3.20 9.98 16.71
C VAL A 575 3.53 9.46 15.34
N GLY A 576 3.03 10.15 14.32
CA GLY A 576 3.43 9.96 12.94
C GLY A 576 4.16 11.19 12.40
N ILE A 577 5.33 10.98 11.78
CA ILE A 577 6.01 12.02 11.01
C ILE A 577 5.91 11.64 9.54
N ILE A 578 5.29 12.50 8.75
CA ILE A 578 5.01 12.26 7.34
C ILE A 578 5.80 13.24 6.47
N SER A 579 6.44 12.76 5.42
CA SER A 579 6.98 13.62 4.37
C SER A 579 6.73 13.02 3.00
N PRO A 580 6.45 13.83 1.95
CA PRO A 580 6.32 13.34 0.58
C PRO A 580 7.65 12.83 -0.01
N TYR A 581 8.79 13.12 0.62
CA TYR A 581 10.12 12.77 0.11
C TYR A 581 10.80 11.69 0.95
N LYS A 582 11.10 10.55 0.33
CA LYS A 582 11.73 9.39 0.99
C LYS A 582 13.07 9.76 1.67
N VAL A 583 13.87 10.63 1.05
CA VAL A 583 15.16 11.06 1.61
C VAL A 583 14.97 11.83 2.93
N GLN A 584 13.95 12.70 3.00
CA GLN A 584 13.59 13.40 4.23
C GLN A 584 13.17 12.42 5.34
N THR A 585 12.35 11.42 5.01
CA THR A 585 11.92 10.42 6.00
C THR A 585 13.09 9.57 6.51
N GLN A 586 14.03 9.21 5.64
CA GLN A 586 15.25 8.48 6.04
C GLN A 586 16.12 9.32 6.99
N TYR A 587 16.33 10.60 6.67
CA TYR A 587 17.08 11.51 7.51
C TYR A 587 16.42 11.68 8.89
N LEU A 588 15.10 11.91 8.95
CA LEU A 588 14.35 12.01 10.20
C LEU A 588 14.47 10.75 11.06
N ARG A 589 14.34 9.55 10.46
CA ARG A 589 14.54 8.27 11.16
C ARG A 589 15.94 8.16 11.75
N GLN A 590 16.97 8.52 10.98
CA GLN A 590 18.35 8.48 11.44
C GLN A 590 18.58 9.44 12.62
N GLN A 591 18.04 10.66 12.55
CA GLN A 591 18.16 11.62 13.63
C GLN A 591 17.45 11.16 14.92
N ILE A 592 16.23 10.58 14.82
CA ILE A 592 15.53 10.03 15.98
C ILE A 592 16.30 8.85 16.60
N ARG A 593 16.96 8.02 15.79
CA ARG A 593 17.79 6.92 16.30
C ARG A 593 19.07 7.42 17.00
N LYS A 594 19.66 8.52 16.54
CA LYS A 594 20.91 9.08 17.10
C LYS A 594 20.68 9.87 18.40
N ARG A 595 19.49 10.43 18.60
CA ARG A 595 19.20 11.30 19.74
C ARG A 595 18.69 10.52 20.94
N GLU A 596 19.41 10.62 22.06
CA GLU A 596 19.06 9.96 23.32
C GLU A 596 17.71 10.45 23.90
N GLU A 597 17.32 11.69 23.64
CA GLU A 597 16.07 12.29 24.08
C GLU A 597 14.83 11.55 23.55
N PHE A 598 14.92 10.94 22.35
CA PHE A 598 13.82 10.14 21.77
C PHE A 598 13.88 8.66 22.13
N ARG A 599 14.90 8.19 22.83
CA ARG A 599 15.08 6.78 23.17
C ARG A 599 13.84 6.14 23.83
N PRO A 600 13.18 6.78 24.84
CA PRO A 600 11.99 6.23 25.47
C PRO A 600 10.76 6.17 24.55
N PHE A 601 10.74 6.97 23.48
CA PHE A 601 9.60 7.18 22.62
C PHE A 601 9.71 6.51 21.25
N ARG A 602 10.85 5.84 20.93
CA ARG A 602 11.13 5.26 19.62
C ARG A 602 10.07 4.26 19.15
N GLN A 603 9.43 3.55 20.09
CA GLN A 603 8.40 2.57 19.74
C GLN A 603 7.05 3.21 19.36
N VAL A 604 6.78 4.41 19.83
CA VAL A 604 5.53 5.15 19.56
C VAL A 604 5.69 6.24 18.50
N ILE A 605 6.92 6.49 17.99
CA ILE A 605 7.19 7.42 16.91
C ILE A 605 7.42 6.63 15.62
N SER A 606 6.59 6.87 14.63
CA SER A 606 6.72 6.30 13.28
C SER A 606 7.01 7.40 12.26
N VAL A 607 7.95 7.15 11.34
CA VAL A 607 8.30 8.09 10.27
C VAL A 607 8.13 7.40 8.94
N ASN A 608 7.33 7.96 8.02
CA ASN A 608 7.15 7.35 6.70
C ASN A 608 6.72 8.38 5.63
N THR A 609 6.70 7.94 4.38
CA THR A 609 6.07 8.71 3.30
C THR A 609 4.54 8.67 3.45
N VAL A 610 3.83 9.53 2.70
CA VAL A 610 2.36 9.56 2.69
C VAL A 610 1.79 8.18 2.34
N ASP A 611 2.35 7.55 1.31
CA ASP A 611 1.91 6.22 0.85
C ASP A 611 2.13 5.14 1.94
N GLY A 612 3.21 5.24 2.71
CA GLY A 612 3.51 4.32 3.82
C GLY A 612 2.65 4.50 5.07
N PHE A 613 1.94 5.62 5.19
CA PHE A 613 0.94 5.87 6.25
C PHE A 613 -0.49 5.53 5.82
N GLN A 614 -0.68 5.05 4.60
CA GLN A 614 -2.01 4.72 4.11
C GLN A 614 -2.68 3.63 4.97
N GLY A 615 -3.97 3.83 5.30
CA GLY A 615 -4.71 2.92 6.19
C GLY A 615 -4.38 3.05 7.68
N GLN A 616 -3.35 3.82 8.04
CA GLN A 616 -2.96 4.05 9.43
C GLN A 616 -3.48 5.39 9.94
N GLU A 617 -3.51 5.55 11.25
CA GLU A 617 -3.86 6.81 11.93
C GLU A 617 -3.00 6.95 13.19
N ARG A 618 -2.78 8.18 13.64
CA ARG A 618 -2.01 8.50 14.84
C ARG A 618 -2.69 9.62 15.63
N ASP A 619 -2.43 9.67 16.93
CA ASP A 619 -2.92 10.75 17.78
C ASP A 619 -2.35 12.10 17.35
N ILE A 620 -1.05 12.11 17.06
CA ILE A 620 -0.30 13.30 16.67
C ILE A 620 0.37 13.05 15.33
N ILE A 621 0.14 13.93 14.35
CA ILE A 621 0.82 13.90 13.04
C ILE A 621 1.62 15.19 12.85
N LEU A 622 2.87 15.02 12.44
CA LEU A 622 3.75 16.09 11.98
C LEU A 622 4.02 15.90 10.47
N ILE A 623 3.76 16.92 9.66
CA ILE A 623 3.97 16.86 8.21
C ILE A 623 5.12 17.78 7.84
N SER A 624 6.21 17.23 7.27
CA SER A 624 7.36 17.96 6.72
C SER A 624 7.22 18.07 5.21
N LEU A 625 6.93 19.27 4.70
CA LEU A 625 6.64 19.53 3.28
C LEU A 625 7.90 19.70 2.43
N VAL A 626 9.04 20.05 3.05
CA VAL A 626 10.38 20.12 2.46
C VAL A 626 10.58 21.30 1.48
N ARG A 627 9.54 21.64 0.71
CA ARG A 627 9.62 22.59 -0.39
C ARG A 627 9.87 24.02 0.12
N SER A 628 11.01 24.56 -0.30
CA SER A 628 11.40 25.96 -0.04
C SER A 628 12.31 26.43 -1.17
N ASN A 629 11.80 27.30 -2.04
CA ASN A 629 12.49 27.83 -3.21
C ASN A 629 11.88 29.17 -3.68
N ASP A 630 12.68 29.98 -4.37
CA ASP A 630 12.26 31.32 -4.82
C ASP A 630 11.29 31.30 -6.00
N ASN A 631 11.13 30.17 -6.69
CA ASN A 631 10.30 30.04 -7.89
C ASN A 631 8.87 29.61 -7.57
N GLY A 632 8.48 29.41 -6.31
CA GLY A 632 7.15 28.93 -5.91
C GLY A 632 6.81 27.53 -6.45
N GLN A 633 7.82 26.72 -6.78
CA GLN A 633 7.62 25.38 -7.32
C GLN A 633 7.33 24.39 -6.22
N ILE A 634 6.15 23.76 -6.24
CA ILE A 634 5.69 22.82 -5.22
C ILE A 634 5.95 21.33 -5.57
N GLY A 635 6.24 21.00 -6.85
CA GLY A 635 6.54 19.64 -7.28
C GLY A 635 5.48 18.61 -6.89
N PHE A 636 5.85 17.52 -6.21
CA PHE A 636 4.93 16.45 -5.79
C PHE A 636 3.78 16.90 -4.88
N LEU A 637 3.90 18.07 -4.27
CA LEU A 637 2.83 18.64 -3.45
C LEU A 637 1.63 19.13 -4.29
N SER A 638 1.72 19.12 -5.62
CA SER A 638 0.61 19.40 -6.53
C SER A 638 -0.45 18.28 -6.54
N ASP A 639 -0.10 17.07 -6.13
CA ASP A 639 -1.08 16.00 -5.92
C ASP A 639 -1.77 16.18 -4.55
N LEU A 640 -2.86 16.93 -4.56
CA LEU A 640 -3.59 17.31 -3.35
C LEU A 640 -4.21 16.13 -2.61
N ARG A 641 -4.48 15.01 -3.30
CA ARG A 641 -4.98 13.78 -2.67
C ARG A 641 -3.99 13.24 -1.65
N ARG A 642 -2.67 13.38 -1.92
CA ARG A 642 -1.62 13.04 -0.95
C ARG A 642 -1.69 13.91 0.29
N MET A 643 -1.95 15.21 0.13
CA MET A 643 -2.10 16.11 1.26
C MET A 643 -3.36 15.78 2.07
N ASN A 644 -4.48 15.47 1.40
CA ASN A 644 -5.69 15.00 2.06
C ASN A 644 -5.41 13.75 2.92
N VAL A 645 -4.71 12.76 2.36
CA VAL A 645 -4.33 11.56 3.12
C VAL A 645 -3.43 11.91 4.30
N ALA A 646 -2.40 12.74 4.11
CA ALA A 646 -1.46 13.09 5.18
C ALA A 646 -2.16 13.80 6.35
N MET A 647 -3.01 14.79 6.07
CA MET A 647 -3.75 15.53 7.10
C MET A 647 -4.72 14.63 7.86
N THR A 648 -5.45 13.78 7.15
CA THR A 648 -6.49 12.93 7.73
C THR A 648 -5.96 11.67 8.44
N ARG A 649 -4.62 11.57 8.63
CA ARG A 649 -3.99 10.58 9.53
C ARG A 649 -4.02 11.01 11.00
N ALA A 650 -4.18 12.31 11.28
CA ALA A 650 -4.20 12.85 12.64
C ALA A 650 -5.56 12.64 13.30
N ARG A 651 -5.56 12.12 14.52
CA ARG A 651 -6.78 12.02 15.34
C ARG A 651 -7.01 13.28 16.15
N MET A 652 -5.97 13.81 16.84
CA MET A 652 -6.09 14.86 17.84
C MET A 652 -5.23 16.08 17.54
N LYS A 653 -4.03 15.91 16.97
CA LYS A 653 -3.12 17.01 16.68
C LYS A 653 -2.45 16.87 15.34
N LEU A 654 -2.47 17.93 14.56
CA LEU A 654 -1.81 18.06 13.25
C LEU A 654 -0.89 19.27 13.25
N ILE A 655 0.41 19.07 13.02
CA ILE A 655 1.40 20.14 12.89
C ILE A 655 2.01 20.05 11.49
N ILE A 656 1.91 21.13 10.73
CA ILE A 656 2.39 21.22 9.35
C ILE A 656 3.60 22.15 9.32
N PHE A 657 4.71 21.68 8.75
CA PHE A 657 5.95 22.45 8.56
C PHE A 657 6.14 22.74 7.07
N GLY A 658 6.41 23.98 6.73
CA GLY A 658 6.68 24.37 5.35
C GLY A 658 6.82 25.87 5.16
N ASP A 659 7.54 26.24 4.12
CA ASP A 659 7.80 27.63 3.71
C ASP A 659 6.51 28.25 3.12
N LYS A 660 5.89 29.17 3.84
CA LYS A 660 4.68 29.89 3.38
C LYS A 660 4.97 30.65 2.08
N ALA A 661 6.16 31.27 1.94
CA ALA A 661 6.48 32.05 0.75
C ALA A 661 6.44 31.21 -0.52
N THR A 662 6.97 29.96 -0.47
CA THR A 662 6.89 29.02 -1.58
C THR A 662 5.49 28.47 -1.79
N LEU A 663 4.81 28.05 -0.74
CA LEU A 663 3.59 27.23 -0.83
C LEU A 663 2.33 28.06 -1.12
N GLN A 664 2.26 29.32 -0.68
CA GLN A 664 1.12 30.20 -0.92
C GLN A 664 0.85 30.53 -2.40
N HIS A 665 1.81 30.25 -3.30
CA HIS A 665 1.59 30.39 -4.74
C HIS A 665 0.51 29.43 -5.25
N HIS A 666 0.31 28.28 -4.57
CA HIS A 666 -0.74 27.34 -4.91
C HIS A 666 -2.02 27.60 -4.11
N ALA A 667 -3.17 27.64 -4.77
CA ALA A 667 -4.47 28.03 -4.18
C ALA A 667 -4.85 27.18 -2.94
N PHE A 668 -4.59 25.87 -2.97
CA PHE A 668 -4.88 24.98 -1.85
C PHE A 668 -4.09 25.37 -0.61
N TYR A 669 -2.76 25.48 -0.72
CA TYR A 669 -1.90 25.79 0.43
C TYR A 669 -2.16 27.18 0.97
N ARG A 670 -2.44 28.15 0.11
CA ARG A 670 -2.86 29.51 0.52
C ARG A 670 -4.09 29.46 1.38
N LYS A 671 -5.13 28.72 0.97
CA LYS A 671 -6.37 28.59 1.75
C LYS A 671 -6.14 27.81 3.04
N LEU A 672 -5.31 26.77 3.02
CA LEU A 672 -4.97 26.01 4.22
C LEU A 672 -4.23 26.87 5.25
N ILE A 673 -3.25 27.67 4.82
CA ILE A 673 -2.54 28.62 5.70
C ILE A 673 -3.52 29.64 6.29
N GLN A 674 -4.34 30.25 5.46
CA GLN A 674 -5.38 31.21 5.90
C GLN A 674 -6.37 30.57 6.89
N TYR A 675 -6.77 29.34 6.64
CA TYR A 675 -7.64 28.59 7.56
C TYR A 675 -7.01 28.42 8.94
N VAL A 676 -5.76 27.96 8.97
CA VAL A 676 -5.02 27.76 10.24
C VAL A 676 -4.76 29.07 10.97
N GLU A 677 -4.49 30.16 10.23
CA GLU A 677 -4.29 31.50 10.82
C GLU A 677 -5.58 32.07 11.42
N ARG A 678 -6.72 31.83 10.76
CA ARG A 678 -8.04 32.25 11.30
C ARG A 678 -8.34 31.56 12.60
N LEU A 679 -8.12 30.25 12.71
CA LEU A 679 -8.33 29.51 13.97
C LEU A 679 -7.47 30.04 15.12
N LYS A 680 -6.28 30.56 14.85
CA LYS A 680 -5.41 31.17 15.90
C LYS A 680 -5.94 32.50 16.41
N GLY A 681 -6.78 33.20 15.63
CA GLY A 681 -7.37 34.48 15.99
C GLY A 681 -8.74 34.38 16.67
N GLU A 682 -9.37 33.23 16.61
CA GLU A 682 -10.59 32.87 17.33
C GLU A 682 -10.23 32.28 18.73
#